data_deb1f7372dbe38031e57d990961494d3
#
_entry.id   deb1f7372dbe38031e57d990961494d3
#
_cell.length_a   1.000
_cell.length_b   1.000
_cell.length_c   1.000
_cell.angle_alpha   90.00
_cell.angle_beta   90.00
_cell.angle_gamma   90.00
#
_symmetry.space_group_name_H-M   'P 1'
#
loop_
_entity.id
_entity.type
_entity.pdbx_description
1 polymer ?
#
loop_
_entity_poly.entity_id
_entity_poly.type
_entity_poly.pdbx_seq_one_letter_code
_entity_poly.pdbx_strand_id
1 'polypeptide(L)'
;MKYSVFTLLLLMLQPGVRAQDGSWAYYGQDAGGSRYSALKQINEHNVAKLQVAWTYRTGELEKYKGTYALQKAAFECTPVLAGRTLYVSTPGNRVIAVDAATGQQRWVYDPNVSLLMDHSEISNRGVAIWPAGASHAKRIFIGTIDGRLIGLDASTGQPAADFGQAGVVDLKKGLGGDIAETSPPTVVGGLVIVGSSLGDNQRFDYPPGVVRAYDVHDGQLIWSWNPIPTDPADPAYASWQGPKAHKTGGANAWSILSADSARDLVFVPSTSPSPDYYGGERKGSNLNANSIVALRASTGKLVWSFQVVHHDLWDFDIAAQPILADVPHDGKKVAAVIVGTKMGHIFVLDRETGASLFPIEERPVPASTIKGEEAWPTQPFPVKPAPLGIQGLTVADAWGPTPADAEEARRRISQYRSEGPFTPPSFEGSIMAPGNVGGINWSGMCYDPVNSCLYTNINLIPAVIRMIPRDSLDGLERQDQTVLRAETGRQQGTPYVMKRDYLFKRTNPGYLMQVRPPWGTLVAIDLHDGEKKWEVPLGYMLDPAKYPEAKKWGSVNFGGAIVTAGNCIFVAASMDGHFRAFDRRTGAVLWEYELPAGGQATPMTYSLDGKQYVVIAAGGHGKLGTRQGDYLVAFALK
;
A
#
# COMPACT_ATOMS: atom_id res chain seq x y z
N MET A 1 -2.17 25.51 65.82
CA MET A 1 -2.80 25.79 64.55
C MET A 1 -1.82 25.40 63.44
N LYS A 2 -2.02 24.24 62.80
CA LYS A 2 -1.19 23.76 61.64
C LYS A 2 -2.08 23.91 60.41
N TYR A 3 -1.69 24.76 59.48
CA TYR A 3 -2.33 24.89 58.17
C TYR A 3 -1.68 23.93 57.18
N SER A 4 -2.44 22.93 56.72
CA SER A 4 -2.05 22.06 55.60
C SER A 4 -2.48 22.75 54.30
N VAL A 5 -1.51 23.08 53.47
CA VAL A 5 -1.74 23.57 52.11
C VAL A 5 -1.92 22.35 51.20
N PHE A 6 -3.14 22.16 50.68
CA PHE A 6 -3.40 21.18 49.60
C PHE A 6 -3.08 21.85 48.27
N THR A 7 -2.02 21.40 47.63
CA THR A 7 -1.69 21.81 46.25
C THR A 7 -2.52 20.96 45.30
N LEU A 8 -3.51 21.55 44.67
CA LEU A 8 -4.33 20.95 43.64
C LEU A 8 -3.51 20.91 42.33
N LEU A 9 -3.04 19.72 41.93
CA LEU A 9 -2.41 19.51 40.64
C LEU A 9 -3.51 19.48 39.57
N LEU A 10 -3.70 20.59 38.85
CA LEU A 10 -4.53 20.60 37.63
C LEU A 10 -3.78 19.86 36.53
N LEU A 11 -4.15 18.60 36.25
CA LEU A 11 -3.83 17.93 35.00
C LEU A 11 -4.56 18.67 33.88
N MET A 12 -3.84 19.49 33.13
CA MET A 12 -4.31 19.99 31.85
C MET A 12 -4.36 18.83 30.89
N LEU A 13 -5.53 18.22 30.71
CA LEU A 13 -5.86 17.41 29.56
C LEU A 13 -5.73 18.31 28.32
N GLN A 14 -4.64 18.15 27.55
CA GLN A 14 -4.58 18.74 26.22
C GLN A 14 -5.69 18.09 25.38
N PRO A 15 -6.63 18.86 24.81
CA PRO A 15 -7.60 18.29 23.90
C PRO A 15 -6.84 17.72 22.72
N GLY A 16 -6.96 16.42 22.47
CA GLY A 16 -6.47 15.79 21.24
C GLY A 16 -6.97 16.62 20.07
N VAL A 17 -6.08 17.01 19.17
CA VAL A 17 -6.40 17.77 17.97
C VAL A 17 -7.38 16.93 17.14
N ARG A 18 -8.69 17.19 17.31
CA ARG A 18 -9.67 16.68 16.36
C ARG A 18 -9.39 17.37 15.03
N ALA A 19 -9.19 16.59 13.96
CA ALA A 19 -9.13 17.13 12.61
C ALA A 19 -10.32 18.09 12.43
N GLN A 20 -10.07 19.33 11.99
CA GLN A 20 -11.15 20.25 11.66
C GLN A 20 -12.04 19.59 10.60
N ASP A 21 -13.36 19.59 10.82
CA ASP A 21 -14.33 19.11 9.82
C ASP A 21 -14.01 19.76 8.47
N GLY A 22 -13.63 18.93 7.49
CA GLY A 22 -13.26 19.38 6.15
C GLY A 22 -11.77 19.41 5.81
N SER A 23 -10.86 18.99 6.71
CA SER A 23 -9.43 18.89 6.44
C SER A 23 -9.01 17.50 5.93
N TRP A 24 -7.87 17.43 5.22
CA TRP A 24 -7.23 16.18 4.79
C TRP A 24 -5.72 16.30 5.03
N ALA A 25 -5.33 16.19 6.30
CA ALA A 25 -3.97 16.55 6.75
C ALA A 25 -2.96 15.39 6.68
N TYR A 26 -3.42 14.16 6.47
CA TYR A 26 -2.61 12.95 6.32
C TYR A 26 -2.97 12.23 5.03
N TYR A 27 -2.11 11.36 4.56
CA TYR A 27 -2.38 10.50 3.41
C TYR A 27 -3.73 9.78 3.52
N GLY A 28 -4.00 9.16 4.65
CA GLY A 28 -5.23 8.44 4.96
C GLY A 28 -6.32 9.30 5.62
N GLN A 29 -6.33 10.61 5.46
CA GLN A 29 -7.20 11.61 6.08
C GLN A 29 -6.80 11.92 7.53
N ASP A 30 -6.56 10.90 8.35
CA ASP A 30 -6.09 10.97 9.73
C ASP A 30 -4.82 10.13 9.92
N ALA A 31 -4.18 10.23 11.08
CA ALA A 31 -2.96 9.48 11.39
C ALA A 31 -3.18 7.96 11.46
N GLY A 32 -4.41 7.53 11.65
CA GLY A 32 -4.84 6.13 11.68
C GLY A 32 -5.23 5.57 10.31
N GLY A 33 -5.27 6.38 9.25
CA GLY A 33 -5.51 5.89 7.90
C GLY A 33 -6.94 5.49 7.59
N SER A 34 -7.95 6.09 8.25
CA SER A 34 -9.36 5.70 8.07
C SER A 34 -9.90 5.94 6.66
N ARG A 35 -9.36 6.93 5.94
CA ARG A 35 -9.86 7.37 4.63
C ARG A 35 -11.35 7.69 4.63
N TYR A 36 -11.85 8.14 5.76
CA TYR A 36 -13.22 8.57 5.97
C TYR A 36 -13.29 10.09 6.04
N SER A 37 -14.33 10.67 5.42
CA SER A 37 -14.64 12.08 5.56
C SER A 37 -16.04 12.29 6.11
N ALA A 38 -16.17 13.14 7.14
CA ALA A 38 -17.46 13.55 7.68
C ALA A 38 -18.24 14.51 6.77
N LEU A 39 -17.66 14.93 5.65
CA LEU A 39 -18.31 15.80 4.67
C LEU A 39 -19.47 15.09 3.97
N LYS A 40 -20.59 15.81 3.79
CA LYS A 40 -21.84 15.28 3.23
C LYS A 40 -22.53 16.22 2.23
N GLN A 41 -21.87 17.32 1.84
CA GLN A 41 -22.42 18.23 0.81
C GLN A 41 -22.58 17.49 -0.51
N ILE A 42 -21.56 16.72 -0.92
CA ILE A 42 -21.65 15.75 -2.00
C ILE A 42 -22.21 14.46 -1.41
N ASN A 43 -23.36 13.99 -1.93
CA ASN A 43 -24.07 12.84 -1.40
C ASN A 43 -24.77 12.06 -2.53
N GLU A 44 -25.38 10.91 -2.17
CA GLU A 44 -26.04 9.99 -3.11
C GLU A 44 -27.11 10.62 -3.99
N HIS A 45 -27.73 11.74 -3.58
CA HIS A 45 -28.79 12.41 -4.32
C HIS A 45 -28.28 13.47 -5.30
N ASN A 46 -27.04 13.94 -5.14
CA ASN A 46 -26.49 15.03 -5.96
C ASN A 46 -25.16 14.73 -6.63
N VAL A 47 -24.51 13.62 -6.28
CA VAL A 47 -23.18 13.24 -6.82
C VAL A 47 -23.18 13.15 -8.35
N ALA A 48 -24.29 12.81 -8.97
CA ALA A 48 -24.45 12.82 -10.44
C ALA A 48 -24.25 14.19 -11.09
N LYS A 49 -24.28 15.27 -10.30
CA LYS A 49 -24.06 16.65 -10.76
C LYS A 49 -22.62 17.13 -10.61
N LEU A 50 -21.69 16.26 -10.18
CA LEU A 50 -20.27 16.60 -10.07
C LEU A 50 -19.70 17.00 -11.43
N GLN A 51 -18.92 18.07 -11.42
CA GLN A 51 -18.20 18.58 -12.57
C GLN A 51 -16.77 18.91 -12.19
N VAL A 52 -15.88 18.96 -13.19
CA VAL A 52 -14.51 19.44 -12.98
C VAL A 52 -14.55 20.88 -12.51
N ALA A 53 -14.01 21.14 -11.34
CA ALA A 53 -13.86 22.49 -10.78
C ALA A 53 -12.56 23.14 -11.28
N TRP A 54 -11.48 22.39 -11.28
CA TRP A 54 -10.19 22.80 -11.81
C TRP A 54 -9.32 21.59 -12.17
N THR A 55 -8.34 21.82 -13.01
CA THR A 55 -7.31 20.85 -13.40
C THR A 55 -5.95 21.51 -13.33
N TYR A 56 -4.96 20.81 -12.75
CA TYR A 56 -3.56 21.22 -12.74
C TYR A 56 -2.70 20.18 -13.46
N ARG A 57 -1.68 20.64 -14.23
CA ARG A 57 -0.70 19.81 -14.91
C ARG A 57 0.64 19.92 -14.18
N THR A 58 1.22 18.78 -13.76
CA THR A 58 2.51 18.78 -13.04
C THR A 58 3.71 19.05 -13.97
N GLY A 59 3.57 18.81 -15.25
CA GLY A 59 4.67 18.88 -16.23
C GLY A 59 5.57 17.64 -16.22
N GLU A 60 5.20 16.58 -15.51
CA GLU A 60 6.01 15.37 -15.35
C GLU A 60 6.21 14.63 -16.68
N LEU A 61 5.17 14.57 -17.53
CA LEU A 61 5.27 13.93 -18.85
C LEU A 61 6.33 14.58 -19.74
N GLU A 62 6.39 15.90 -19.80
CA GLU A 62 7.37 16.60 -20.63
C GLU A 62 8.79 16.44 -20.07
N LYS A 63 8.95 16.46 -18.73
CA LYS A 63 10.26 16.28 -18.08
C LYS A 63 10.90 14.93 -18.43
N TYR A 64 10.10 13.86 -18.51
CA TYR A 64 10.61 12.50 -18.72
C TYR A 64 10.28 11.93 -20.10
N LYS A 65 9.82 12.77 -21.03
CA LYS A 65 9.48 12.37 -22.40
C LYS A 65 10.64 11.68 -23.11
N GLY A 66 10.37 10.52 -23.70
CA GLY A 66 11.34 9.71 -24.40
C GLY A 66 12.33 8.98 -23.50
N THR A 67 12.20 9.06 -22.19
CA THR A 67 13.04 8.31 -21.25
C THR A 67 12.35 6.99 -20.83
N TYR A 68 13.17 6.04 -20.39
CA TYR A 68 12.71 4.78 -19.81
C TYR A 68 11.89 4.98 -18.51
N ALA A 69 12.08 6.13 -17.83
CA ALA A 69 11.37 6.46 -16.61
C ALA A 69 9.85 6.38 -16.75
N LEU A 70 9.28 6.83 -17.88
CA LEU A 70 7.84 6.80 -18.10
C LEU A 70 7.26 5.37 -18.14
N GLN A 71 8.04 4.37 -18.54
CA GLN A 71 7.57 2.98 -18.56
C GLN A 71 7.43 2.37 -17.15
N LYS A 72 8.09 2.97 -16.16
CA LYS A 72 8.04 2.56 -14.75
C LYS A 72 7.30 3.56 -13.87
N ALA A 73 6.93 4.74 -14.39
CA ALA A 73 6.28 5.78 -13.61
C ALA A 73 4.83 5.40 -13.28
N ALA A 74 4.45 5.66 -12.01
CA ALA A 74 3.09 5.53 -11.51
C ALA A 74 2.72 6.75 -10.66
N PHE A 75 1.65 7.45 -11.04
CA PHE A 75 1.21 8.64 -10.30
C PHE A 75 0.19 8.24 -9.22
N GLU A 76 0.70 7.83 -8.07
CA GLU A 76 -0.04 7.21 -6.96
C GLU A 76 -0.34 8.17 -5.80
N CYS A 77 0.00 9.45 -5.95
CA CYS A 77 -0.07 10.43 -4.88
C CYS A 77 -1.50 10.70 -4.42
N THR A 78 -1.72 10.67 -3.11
CA THR A 78 -2.86 11.32 -2.46
C THR A 78 -2.39 12.69 -1.95
N PRO A 79 -2.98 13.81 -2.42
CA PRO A 79 -2.65 15.13 -1.91
C PRO A 79 -3.01 15.27 -0.43
N VAL A 80 -2.30 16.16 0.28
CA VAL A 80 -2.64 16.55 1.65
C VAL A 80 -2.92 18.05 1.72
N LEU A 81 -3.82 18.45 2.61
CA LEU A 81 -4.30 19.83 2.73
C LEU A 81 -3.87 20.46 4.05
N ALA A 82 -3.28 21.66 3.98
CA ALA A 82 -3.15 22.56 5.12
C ALA A 82 -3.66 23.96 4.77
N GLY A 83 -4.67 24.42 5.48
CA GLY A 83 -5.33 25.68 5.18
C GLY A 83 -5.91 25.70 3.77
N ARG A 84 -5.36 26.56 2.92
CA ARG A 84 -5.77 26.70 1.50
C ARG A 84 -4.78 26.07 0.52
N THR A 85 -3.84 25.27 0.98
CA THR A 85 -2.77 24.72 0.15
C THR A 85 -2.85 23.21 0.10
N LEU A 86 -2.96 22.66 -1.12
CA LEU A 86 -2.73 21.24 -1.38
C LEU A 86 -1.26 21.01 -1.69
N TYR A 87 -0.67 20.00 -1.07
CA TYR A 87 0.68 19.53 -1.33
C TYR A 87 0.63 18.17 -2.01
N VAL A 88 1.36 18.05 -3.11
CA VAL A 88 1.34 16.91 -4.03
C VAL A 88 2.76 16.47 -4.29
N SER A 89 3.04 15.17 -4.26
CA SER A 89 4.28 14.62 -4.82
C SER A 89 4.04 14.06 -6.22
N THR A 90 5.08 14.02 -7.05
CA THR A 90 5.04 13.39 -8.38
C THR A 90 5.83 12.09 -8.39
N PRO A 91 5.68 11.22 -9.41
CA PRO A 91 6.51 10.03 -9.57
C PRO A 91 8.01 10.30 -9.46
N GLY A 92 8.51 11.40 -10.05
CA GLY A 92 9.89 11.86 -9.93
C GLY A 92 10.23 12.61 -8.64
N ASN A 93 9.39 12.46 -7.60
CA ASN A 93 9.55 13.01 -6.25
C ASN A 93 9.56 14.56 -6.16
N ARG A 94 9.08 15.26 -7.17
CA ARG A 94 8.85 16.71 -7.05
C ARG A 94 7.74 16.96 -6.05
N VAL A 95 7.85 18.03 -5.27
CA VAL A 95 6.79 18.50 -4.37
C VAL A 95 6.19 19.77 -4.94
N ILE A 96 4.87 19.80 -5.05
CA ILE A 96 4.13 20.90 -5.68
C ILE A 96 3.09 21.39 -4.68
N ALA A 97 3.04 22.69 -4.46
CA ALA A 97 1.98 23.35 -3.71
C ALA A 97 1.02 24.06 -4.66
N VAL A 98 -0.26 23.79 -4.53
CA VAL A 98 -1.31 24.45 -5.32
C VAL A 98 -2.37 25.07 -4.42
N ASP A 99 -3.00 26.14 -4.88
CA ASP A 99 -4.17 26.70 -4.23
C ASP A 99 -5.36 25.74 -4.35
N ALA A 100 -5.93 25.37 -3.22
CA ALA A 100 -6.98 24.35 -3.16
C ALA A 100 -8.31 24.79 -3.80
N ALA A 101 -8.59 26.10 -3.94
CA ALA A 101 -9.80 26.59 -4.58
C ALA A 101 -9.69 26.63 -6.10
N THR A 102 -8.49 26.89 -6.62
CA THR A 102 -8.29 27.24 -8.03
C THR A 102 -7.38 26.28 -8.79
N GLY A 103 -6.59 25.47 -8.10
CA GLY A 103 -5.56 24.63 -8.71
C GLY A 103 -4.33 25.43 -9.19
N GLN A 104 -4.23 26.73 -8.89
CA GLN A 104 -3.06 27.54 -9.27
C GLN A 104 -1.83 27.11 -8.48
N GLN A 105 -0.71 26.95 -9.19
CA GLN A 105 0.58 26.63 -8.56
C GLN A 105 1.05 27.79 -7.67
N ARG A 106 1.46 27.45 -6.45
CA ARG A 106 2.10 28.39 -5.51
C ARG A 106 3.62 28.29 -5.60
N TRP A 107 4.14 27.06 -5.52
CA TRP A 107 5.57 26.75 -5.67
C TRP A 107 5.79 25.30 -6.10
N VAL A 108 6.97 25.00 -6.60
CA VAL A 108 7.47 23.66 -6.94
C VAL A 108 8.86 23.51 -6.38
N TYR A 109 9.12 22.37 -5.75
CA TYR A 109 10.45 21.91 -5.38
C TYR A 109 10.80 20.65 -6.18
N ASP A 110 11.99 20.62 -6.77
CA ASP A 110 12.52 19.47 -7.51
C ASP A 110 13.77 18.95 -6.80
N PRO A 111 13.74 17.75 -6.19
CA PRO A 111 14.89 17.17 -5.53
C PRO A 111 15.96 16.66 -6.49
N ASN A 112 15.71 16.71 -7.81
CA ASN A 112 16.59 16.19 -8.86
C ASN A 112 17.04 14.74 -8.59
N VAL A 113 16.07 13.85 -8.32
CA VAL A 113 16.35 12.43 -8.12
C VAL A 113 16.93 11.80 -9.38
N SER A 114 17.92 10.92 -9.22
CA SER A 114 18.44 10.15 -10.34
C SER A 114 17.46 9.04 -10.71
N LEU A 115 16.89 9.12 -11.91
CA LEU A 115 16.04 8.08 -12.49
C LEU A 115 16.82 7.08 -13.36
N LEU A 116 18.17 7.17 -13.35
CA LEU A 116 19.06 6.25 -14.06
C LEU A 116 19.31 4.96 -13.26
N MET A 117 18.98 4.94 -11.97
CA MET A 117 19.07 3.75 -11.14
C MET A 117 17.97 2.74 -11.53
N ASP A 118 18.23 1.47 -11.29
CA ASP A 118 17.26 0.38 -11.56
C ASP A 118 16.18 0.33 -10.46
N HIS A 119 15.24 1.26 -10.54
CA HIS A 119 14.06 1.24 -9.67
C HIS A 119 13.08 0.17 -10.15
N SER A 120 12.49 -0.59 -9.23
CA SER A 120 11.40 -1.51 -9.57
C SER A 120 10.20 -0.72 -10.10
N GLU A 121 9.89 0.42 -9.49
CA GLU A 121 8.86 1.37 -9.90
C GLU A 121 9.31 2.80 -9.55
N ILE A 122 8.91 3.76 -10.37
CA ILE A 122 9.13 5.19 -10.13
C ILE A 122 7.79 5.76 -9.63
N SER A 123 7.65 5.82 -8.32
CA SER A 123 6.43 6.31 -7.67
C SER A 123 6.74 7.05 -6.37
N ASN A 124 5.81 7.91 -5.98
CA ASN A 124 5.77 8.51 -4.66
C ASN A 124 4.30 8.75 -4.29
N ARG A 125 3.87 8.23 -3.13
CA ARG A 125 2.46 8.21 -2.74
C ARG A 125 1.99 9.45 -2.02
N GLY A 126 2.92 10.34 -1.60
CA GLY A 126 2.53 11.58 -0.94
C GLY A 126 3.63 12.20 -0.11
N VAL A 127 3.26 13.26 0.57
CA VAL A 127 4.11 14.00 1.52
C VAL A 127 3.45 14.02 2.89
N ALA A 128 4.22 14.33 3.94
CA ALA A 128 3.71 14.56 5.28
C ALA A 128 3.76 16.05 5.64
N ILE A 129 2.79 16.49 6.44
CA ILE A 129 2.68 17.87 6.93
C ILE A 129 3.06 17.90 8.43
N TRP A 130 3.78 18.94 8.86
CA TRP A 130 4.00 19.23 10.27
C TRP A 130 3.78 20.70 10.58
N PRO A 131 3.10 21.05 11.71
CA PRO A 131 2.20 20.16 12.46
C PRO A 131 0.99 19.74 11.61
N ALA A 132 0.63 18.46 11.66
CA ALA A 132 -0.55 17.99 10.95
C ALA A 132 -1.84 18.47 11.62
N GLY A 133 -2.87 18.79 10.82
CA GLY A 133 -4.15 19.31 11.31
C GLY A 133 -4.13 20.78 11.76
N ALA A 134 -2.98 21.46 11.71
CA ALA A 134 -2.93 22.89 11.95
C ALA A 134 -3.47 23.69 10.75
N SER A 135 -3.99 24.89 11.00
CA SER A 135 -4.44 25.80 9.93
C SER A 135 -3.32 26.19 8.94
N HIS A 136 -2.06 26.08 9.39
CA HIS A 136 -0.86 26.37 8.60
C HIS A 136 0.20 25.30 8.85
N ALA A 137 0.66 24.65 7.81
CA ALA A 137 1.84 23.80 7.85
C ALA A 137 3.10 24.67 8.05
N LYS A 138 4.04 24.18 8.84
CA LYS A 138 5.38 24.79 8.95
C LYS A 138 6.36 24.07 8.04
N ARG A 139 6.29 22.73 7.99
CA ARG A 139 7.15 21.88 7.18
C ARG A 139 6.38 20.85 6.38
N ILE A 140 6.94 20.50 5.25
CA ILE A 140 6.56 19.36 4.43
C ILE A 140 7.73 18.40 4.42
N PHE A 141 7.46 17.12 4.65
CA PHE A 141 8.47 16.06 4.55
C PHE A 141 8.16 15.15 3.38
N ILE A 142 9.19 14.80 2.63
CA ILE A 142 9.13 13.80 1.55
C ILE A 142 10.30 12.82 1.68
N GLY A 143 9.99 11.52 1.60
CA GLY A 143 10.98 10.50 1.32
C GLY A 143 11.20 10.37 -0.18
N THR A 144 12.41 10.11 -0.65
CA THR A 144 12.72 10.02 -2.07
C THR A 144 13.22 8.65 -2.49
N ILE A 145 13.01 8.31 -3.77
CA ILE A 145 13.45 7.02 -4.33
C ILE A 145 14.97 6.86 -4.39
N ASP A 146 15.74 7.91 -4.16
CA ASP A 146 17.21 7.87 -4.05
C ASP A 146 17.70 7.88 -2.59
N GLY A 147 16.80 7.67 -1.62
CA GLY A 147 17.11 7.42 -0.21
C GLY A 147 17.41 8.68 0.60
N ARG A 148 16.68 9.77 0.37
CA ARG A 148 16.74 10.99 1.17
C ARG A 148 15.41 11.24 1.89
N LEU A 149 15.47 11.78 3.10
CA LEU A 149 14.34 12.44 3.75
C LEU A 149 14.57 13.95 3.67
N ILE A 150 13.65 14.67 3.03
CA ILE A 150 13.78 16.11 2.79
C ILE A 150 12.71 16.85 3.56
N GLY A 151 13.11 17.85 4.34
CA GLY A 151 12.25 18.80 5.01
C GLY A 151 12.20 20.12 4.25
N LEU A 152 11.00 20.57 3.87
CA LEU A 152 10.77 21.82 3.14
C LEU A 152 10.02 22.81 4.03
N ASP A 153 10.31 24.09 3.91
CA ASP A 153 9.43 25.16 4.40
C ASP A 153 8.13 25.13 3.60
N ALA A 154 7.02 24.98 4.29
CA ALA A 154 5.72 24.76 3.65
C ALA A 154 5.21 25.98 2.87
N SER A 155 5.65 27.19 3.22
CA SER A 155 5.23 28.44 2.59
C SER A 155 5.99 28.74 1.30
N THR A 156 7.26 28.37 1.24
CA THR A 156 8.18 28.73 0.14
C THR A 156 8.59 27.54 -0.73
N GLY A 157 8.50 26.32 -0.21
CA GLY A 157 9.02 25.12 -0.87
C GLY A 157 10.54 25.00 -0.84
N GLN A 158 11.24 25.88 -0.13
CA GLN A 158 12.69 25.79 0.01
C GLN A 158 13.07 24.74 1.06
N PRO A 159 14.21 24.03 0.89
CA PRO A 159 14.73 23.15 1.94
C PRO A 159 14.90 23.88 3.26
N ALA A 160 14.43 23.30 4.34
CA ALA A 160 14.52 23.85 5.69
C ALA A 160 15.96 23.76 6.20
N ALA A 161 16.68 24.88 6.21
CA ALA A 161 18.12 24.92 6.45
C ALA A 161 18.54 24.32 7.81
N ASP A 162 17.64 24.31 8.79
CA ASP A 162 17.83 23.77 10.14
C ASP A 162 17.52 22.27 10.24
N PHE A 163 17.08 21.60 9.16
CA PHE A 163 16.78 20.17 9.12
C PHE A 163 17.92 19.39 8.44
N GLY A 164 18.53 18.46 9.16
CA GLY A 164 19.63 17.63 8.65
C GLY A 164 20.79 18.48 8.09
N GLN A 165 21.27 18.10 6.93
CA GLN A 165 22.26 18.90 6.20
C GLN A 165 21.55 19.73 5.12
N ALA A 166 21.33 21.00 5.37
CA ALA A 166 20.65 21.92 4.46
C ALA A 166 19.29 21.42 3.94
N GLY A 167 18.46 20.93 4.84
CA GLY A 167 17.13 20.42 4.55
C GLY A 167 17.05 18.93 4.25
N VAL A 168 18.17 18.18 4.34
CA VAL A 168 18.25 16.79 3.88
C VAL A 168 18.87 15.89 4.93
N VAL A 169 18.24 14.71 5.15
CA VAL A 169 18.80 13.58 5.87
C VAL A 169 19.06 12.43 4.88
N ASP A 170 20.26 11.88 4.86
CA ASP A 170 20.62 10.70 4.06
C ASP A 170 20.16 9.43 4.78
N LEU A 171 19.15 8.75 4.23
CA LEU A 171 18.59 7.51 4.77
C LEU A 171 19.51 6.30 4.54
N LYS A 172 20.50 6.39 3.65
CA LYS A 172 21.47 5.31 3.38
C LYS A 172 22.58 5.27 4.42
N LYS A 173 22.75 6.35 5.18
CA LYS A 173 23.83 6.47 6.17
C LYS A 173 23.77 5.32 7.20
N GLY A 174 24.86 4.56 7.28
CA GLY A 174 25.04 3.46 8.22
C GLY A 174 24.36 2.14 7.83
N LEU A 175 23.66 2.06 6.69
CA LEU A 175 23.01 0.83 6.24
C LEU A 175 23.72 0.15 5.08
N GLY A 176 24.37 0.93 4.23
CA GLY A 176 25.01 0.44 3.00
C GLY A 176 24.00 -0.02 1.94
N GLY A 177 24.23 0.30 0.69
CA GLY A 177 23.41 -0.14 -0.43
C GLY A 177 22.24 0.78 -0.76
N ASP A 178 21.39 0.28 -1.65
CA ASP A 178 20.29 1.05 -2.24
C ASP A 178 19.05 1.00 -1.34
N ILE A 179 18.70 2.15 -0.78
CA ILE A 179 17.48 2.38 -0.02
C ILE A 179 16.67 3.44 -0.76
N ALA A 180 15.40 3.21 -0.92
CA ALA A 180 14.42 4.15 -1.46
C ALA A 180 13.31 4.41 -0.43
N GLU A 181 12.58 5.50 -0.62
CA GLU A 181 11.32 5.75 0.09
C GLU A 181 10.26 6.15 -0.93
N THR A 182 9.16 5.41 -0.97
CA THR A 182 8.06 5.62 -1.92
C THR A 182 6.76 6.03 -1.25
N SER A 183 6.70 5.96 0.07
CA SER A 183 5.53 6.30 0.87
C SER A 183 5.70 7.64 1.59
N PRO A 184 4.60 8.36 1.90
CA PRO A 184 4.71 9.55 2.73
C PRO A 184 5.25 9.18 4.12
N PRO A 185 6.19 9.97 4.67
CA PRO A 185 6.61 9.83 6.06
C PRO A 185 5.43 9.95 7.03
N THR A 186 5.51 9.29 8.17
CA THR A 186 4.48 9.40 9.22
C THR A 186 4.94 10.39 10.28
N VAL A 187 4.15 11.44 10.50
CA VAL A 187 4.43 12.45 11.53
C VAL A 187 3.59 12.17 12.77
N VAL A 188 4.26 12.03 13.91
CA VAL A 188 3.62 11.86 15.22
C VAL A 188 4.35 12.67 16.29
N GLY A 189 3.64 13.60 16.92
CA GLY A 189 4.26 14.55 17.87
C GLY A 189 5.37 15.38 17.20
N GLY A 190 6.56 15.31 17.77
CA GLY A 190 7.78 15.96 17.28
C GLY A 190 8.66 15.05 16.40
N LEU A 191 8.15 13.92 15.92
CA LEU A 191 8.91 12.94 15.14
C LEU A 191 8.37 12.78 13.72
N VAL A 192 9.29 12.58 12.77
CA VAL A 192 9.01 12.10 11.42
C VAL A 192 9.60 10.69 11.28
N ILE A 193 8.72 9.72 11.02
CA ILE A 193 9.05 8.30 10.98
C ILE A 193 8.98 7.81 9.55
N VAL A 194 10.00 7.06 9.12
CA VAL A 194 10.11 6.50 7.78
C VAL A 194 10.44 5.02 7.83
N GLY A 195 9.89 4.26 6.91
CA GLY A 195 10.30 2.91 6.59
C GLY A 195 11.38 2.90 5.52
N SER A 196 11.30 1.95 4.59
CA SER A 196 12.14 1.91 3.40
C SER A 196 11.54 1.02 2.33
N SER A 197 11.80 1.35 1.06
CA SER A 197 11.57 0.48 -0.09
C SER A 197 12.92 -0.07 -0.57
N LEU A 198 13.00 -1.37 -0.78
CA LEU A 198 14.22 -2.06 -1.22
C LEU A 198 13.96 -2.74 -2.56
N GLY A 199 15.02 -3.12 -3.27
CA GLY A 199 14.90 -3.90 -4.49
C GLY A 199 14.42 -5.33 -4.18
N ASP A 200 13.55 -5.87 -5.04
CA ASP A 200 12.97 -7.19 -4.86
C ASP A 200 13.76 -8.26 -5.61
N ASN A 201 13.92 -9.44 -5.03
CA ASN A 201 14.34 -10.68 -5.70
C ASN A 201 15.70 -10.67 -6.44
N GLN A 202 16.54 -9.64 -6.26
CA GLN A 202 17.83 -9.59 -6.96
C GLN A 202 18.96 -10.23 -6.14
N ARG A 203 18.91 -10.12 -4.80
CA ARG A 203 19.93 -10.64 -3.87
C ARG A 203 19.34 -10.92 -2.50
N PHE A 204 19.99 -11.77 -1.68
CA PHE A 204 19.53 -12.04 -0.31
C PHE A 204 20.01 -10.99 0.71
N ASP A 205 21.20 -10.43 0.48
CA ASP A 205 21.92 -9.54 1.40
C ASP A 205 21.65 -8.04 1.11
N TYR A 206 20.38 -7.71 0.87
CA TYR A 206 19.94 -6.30 0.87
C TYR A 206 20.18 -5.63 2.23
N PRO A 207 20.19 -4.30 2.30
CA PRO A 207 20.13 -3.61 3.57
C PRO A 207 18.96 -4.11 4.43
N PRO A 208 19.11 -4.13 5.77
CA PRO A 208 17.99 -4.44 6.64
C PRO A 208 16.90 -3.38 6.51
N GLY A 209 15.64 -3.79 6.56
CA GLY A 209 14.47 -2.94 6.39
C GLY A 209 14.14 -2.08 7.61
N VAL A 210 15.11 -1.34 8.11
CA VAL A 210 14.96 -0.55 9.35
C VAL A 210 13.89 0.52 9.24
N VAL A 211 13.14 0.72 10.32
CA VAL A 211 12.27 1.86 10.54
C VAL A 211 12.98 2.87 11.43
N ARG A 212 12.96 4.15 11.05
CA ARG A 212 13.70 5.21 11.74
C ARG A 212 12.82 6.41 12.05
N ALA A 213 13.01 7.00 13.22
CA ALA A 213 12.40 8.27 13.59
C ALA A 213 13.45 9.37 13.73
N TYR A 214 13.13 10.51 13.17
CA TYR A 214 13.94 11.71 13.22
C TYR A 214 13.16 12.86 13.88
N ASP A 215 13.86 13.74 14.56
CA ASP A 215 13.26 14.98 15.09
C ASP A 215 12.78 15.87 13.92
N VAL A 216 11.57 16.40 14.02
CA VAL A 216 10.97 17.24 12.96
C VAL A 216 11.66 18.59 12.79
N HIS A 217 12.41 19.07 13.82
CA HIS A 217 13.06 20.38 13.78
C HIS A 217 14.44 20.31 13.14
N ASP A 218 15.29 19.37 13.59
CA ASP A 218 16.69 19.34 13.19
C ASP A 218 17.11 18.09 12.41
N GLY A 219 16.22 17.09 12.26
CA GLY A 219 16.51 15.87 11.52
C GLY A 219 17.48 14.92 12.24
N GLN A 220 17.72 15.09 13.55
CA GLN A 220 18.51 14.13 14.31
C GLN A 220 17.78 12.79 14.40
N LEU A 221 18.55 11.69 14.23
CA LEU A 221 18.02 10.33 14.45
C LEU A 221 17.75 10.12 15.94
N ILE A 222 16.49 9.86 16.28
CA ILE A 222 16.05 9.62 17.66
C ILE A 222 16.09 8.12 17.99
N TRP A 223 15.58 7.28 17.09
CA TRP A 223 15.63 5.83 17.24
C TRP A 223 15.62 5.11 15.89
N SER A 224 16.08 3.86 15.91
CA SER A 224 16.04 2.93 14.77
C SER A 224 15.60 1.56 15.29
N TRP A 225 14.67 0.93 14.59
CA TRP A 225 14.22 -0.43 14.85
C TRP A 225 14.50 -1.31 13.63
N ASN A 226 15.09 -2.49 13.86
CA ASN A 226 15.39 -3.48 12.82
C ASN A 226 14.44 -4.66 12.93
N PRO A 227 13.65 -5.01 11.90
CA PRO A 227 12.79 -6.20 11.91
C PRO A 227 13.57 -7.51 12.00
N ILE A 228 14.80 -7.55 11.47
CA ILE A 228 15.67 -8.74 11.47
C ILE A 228 16.62 -8.63 12.67
N PRO A 229 16.43 -9.46 13.70
CA PRO A 229 17.23 -9.35 14.92
C PRO A 229 18.67 -9.78 14.67
N THR A 230 19.61 -8.99 15.19
CA THR A 230 21.06 -9.27 15.13
C THR A 230 21.64 -9.58 16.50
N ASP A 231 20.93 -9.26 17.58
CA ASP A 231 21.31 -9.55 18.95
C ASP A 231 20.68 -10.90 19.40
N PRO A 232 21.48 -11.89 19.84
CA PRO A 232 20.94 -13.14 20.38
C PRO A 232 20.01 -12.99 21.58
N ALA A 233 20.03 -11.85 22.27
CA ALA A 233 19.12 -11.55 23.38
C ALA A 233 17.72 -11.10 22.90
N ASP A 234 17.55 -10.78 21.63
CA ASP A 234 16.25 -10.43 21.07
C ASP A 234 15.32 -11.66 21.07
N PRO A 235 14.08 -11.55 21.58
CA PRO A 235 13.14 -12.67 21.60
C PRO A 235 12.85 -13.29 20.23
N ALA A 236 12.94 -12.50 19.14
CA ALA A 236 12.72 -12.98 17.79
C ALA A 236 13.94 -13.72 17.20
N TYR A 237 15.13 -13.63 17.81
CA TYR A 237 16.38 -14.15 17.25
C TYR A 237 16.31 -15.64 16.88
N ALA A 238 15.78 -16.48 17.78
CA ALA A 238 15.67 -17.91 17.55
C ALA A 238 14.73 -18.33 16.42
N SER A 239 13.86 -17.42 15.96
CA SER A 239 12.97 -17.64 14.83
C SER A 239 13.65 -17.48 13.46
N TRP A 240 14.89 -16.98 13.44
CA TRP A 240 15.74 -16.81 12.27
C TRP A 240 16.89 -17.80 12.33
N GLN A 241 16.80 -18.88 11.56
CA GLN A 241 17.73 -20.01 11.63
C GLN A 241 18.55 -20.15 10.36
N GLY A 242 19.80 -20.60 10.53
CA GLY A 242 20.74 -20.79 9.42
C GLY A 242 21.91 -19.79 9.45
N PRO A 243 22.99 -20.08 8.74
CA PRO A 243 24.24 -19.34 8.85
C PRO A 243 24.17 -17.91 8.26
N LYS A 244 23.18 -17.64 7.46
CA LYS A 244 22.97 -16.35 6.82
C LYS A 244 21.71 -15.62 7.27
N ALA A 245 20.88 -16.22 8.15
CA ALA A 245 19.58 -15.69 8.53
C ALA A 245 19.62 -14.22 9.03
N HIS A 246 20.57 -13.92 9.92
CA HIS A 246 20.76 -12.57 10.48
C HIS A 246 21.54 -11.60 9.55
N LYS A 247 21.92 -12.06 8.34
CA LYS A 247 22.53 -11.26 7.27
C LYS A 247 21.57 -11.05 6.09
N THR A 248 20.39 -11.62 6.20
CA THR A 248 19.30 -11.41 5.25
C THR A 248 18.86 -9.96 5.30
N GLY A 249 18.54 -9.37 4.15
CA GLY A 249 17.93 -8.06 4.05
C GLY A 249 16.41 -8.12 3.89
N GLY A 250 15.79 -7.01 3.54
CA GLY A 250 14.34 -6.92 3.39
C GLY A 250 13.61 -6.84 4.73
N ALA A 251 12.42 -7.43 4.82
CA ALA A 251 11.46 -7.27 5.92
C ALA A 251 11.14 -5.80 6.20
N ASN A 252 11.32 -4.96 5.22
CA ASN A 252 11.17 -3.50 5.29
C ASN A 252 9.70 -3.09 5.39
N ALA A 253 9.46 -1.79 5.59
CA ALA A 253 8.13 -1.19 5.58
C ALA A 253 8.07 -0.16 4.45
N TRP A 254 7.70 -0.59 3.25
CA TRP A 254 7.53 0.31 2.10
C TRP A 254 6.12 0.89 2.01
N SER A 255 5.18 0.36 2.77
CA SER A 255 3.82 0.90 2.89
C SER A 255 3.77 2.06 3.88
N ILE A 256 2.60 2.71 3.96
CA ILE A 256 2.36 3.84 4.87
C ILE A 256 2.17 3.29 6.30
N LEU A 257 2.85 3.89 7.26
CA LEU A 257 2.68 3.60 8.67
C LEU A 257 1.46 4.36 9.23
N SER A 258 0.84 3.83 10.28
CA SER A 258 -0.22 4.53 11.02
C SER A 258 0.21 4.81 12.44
N ALA A 259 -0.29 5.90 13.05
CA ALA A 259 0.12 6.33 14.38
C ALA A 259 -1.06 6.66 15.29
N ASP A 260 -0.94 6.28 16.56
CA ASP A 260 -1.83 6.65 17.66
C ASP A 260 -1.04 7.48 18.68
N SER A 261 -1.08 8.79 18.53
CA SER A 261 -0.35 9.70 19.42
C SER A 261 -0.85 9.65 20.87
N ALA A 262 -2.12 9.33 21.09
CA ALA A 262 -2.70 9.24 22.43
C ALA A 262 -2.16 8.05 23.24
N ARG A 263 -1.75 6.98 22.53
CA ARG A 263 -1.19 5.75 23.11
C ARG A 263 0.32 5.65 22.95
N ASP A 264 0.95 6.63 22.33
CA ASP A 264 2.37 6.57 21.94
C ASP A 264 2.70 5.32 21.12
N LEU A 265 1.90 5.04 20.07
CA LEU A 265 2.08 3.88 19.22
C LEU A 265 2.25 4.27 17.75
N VAL A 266 3.15 3.58 17.06
CA VAL A 266 3.25 3.55 15.60
C VAL A 266 3.13 2.10 15.14
N PHE A 267 2.35 1.89 14.08
CA PHE A 267 2.07 0.57 13.50
C PHE A 267 2.82 0.43 12.19
N VAL A 268 3.72 -0.55 12.16
CA VAL A 268 4.64 -0.82 11.05
C VAL A 268 4.17 -2.08 10.31
N PRO A 269 3.72 -1.96 9.06
CA PRO A 269 3.41 -3.10 8.19
C PRO A 269 4.71 -3.62 7.57
N SER A 270 5.35 -4.59 8.18
CA SER A 270 6.57 -5.19 7.66
C SER A 270 6.30 -6.17 6.52
N THR A 271 7.28 -6.35 5.66
CA THR A 271 7.18 -7.10 4.41
C THR A 271 8.06 -8.35 4.39
N SER A 272 8.16 -8.98 3.23
CA SER A 272 8.94 -10.19 3.02
C SER A 272 10.43 -9.94 3.24
N PRO A 273 11.16 -10.91 3.86
CA PRO A 273 12.62 -10.87 3.88
C PRO A 273 13.17 -11.32 2.53
N SER A 274 14.32 -10.77 2.13
CA SER A 274 14.95 -11.10 0.84
C SER A 274 15.64 -12.47 0.86
N PRO A 275 15.58 -13.21 -0.25
CA PRO A 275 14.68 -13.01 -1.40
C PRO A 275 13.29 -13.57 -1.12
N ASP A 276 12.27 -13.05 -1.81
CA ASP A 276 10.86 -13.34 -1.50
C ASP A 276 10.42 -14.77 -1.81
N TYR A 277 11.12 -15.50 -2.70
CA TYR A 277 10.68 -16.82 -3.21
C TYR A 277 11.59 -17.99 -2.81
N TYR A 278 12.60 -17.74 -1.98
CA TYR A 278 13.47 -18.77 -1.42
C TYR A 278 13.97 -18.38 -0.03
N GLY A 279 13.56 -19.14 0.96
CA GLY A 279 13.89 -18.91 2.37
C GLY A 279 14.93 -19.87 2.97
N GLY A 280 15.55 -20.77 2.17
CA GLY A 280 16.49 -21.78 2.68
C GLY A 280 17.72 -21.23 3.39
N GLU A 281 18.06 -19.93 3.19
CA GLU A 281 19.14 -19.25 3.89
C GLU A 281 18.67 -18.60 5.23
N ARG A 282 17.34 -18.54 5.45
CA ARG A 282 16.68 -17.90 6.60
C ARG A 282 15.56 -18.77 7.18
N LYS A 283 15.86 -20.04 7.46
CA LYS A 283 14.87 -20.99 8.03
C LYS A 283 14.21 -20.47 9.31
N GLY A 284 13.16 -21.12 9.76
CA GLY A 284 12.33 -20.69 10.88
C GLY A 284 11.17 -19.80 10.46
N SER A 285 10.36 -19.32 11.41
CA SER A 285 9.18 -18.51 11.11
C SER A 285 9.48 -17.08 10.68
N ASN A 286 10.68 -16.57 10.93
CA ASN A 286 11.14 -15.21 10.62
C ASN A 286 10.27 -14.12 11.30
N LEU A 287 10.07 -14.20 12.61
CA LEU A 287 9.27 -13.22 13.38
C LEU A 287 9.69 -11.78 13.08
N ASN A 288 8.71 -10.87 13.10
CA ASN A 288 8.77 -9.47 12.72
C ASN A 288 8.83 -9.20 11.21
N ALA A 289 9.10 -10.20 10.35
CA ALA A 289 8.82 -10.10 8.93
C ALA A 289 7.35 -10.47 8.64
N ASN A 290 6.75 -9.93 7.59
CA ASN A 290 5.35 -10.12 7.21
C ASN A 290 4.41 -9.97 8.42
N SER A 291 4.64 -8.92 9.20
CA SER A 291 3.99 -8.70 10.49
C SER A 291 3.42 -7.28 10.58
N ILE A 292 2.32 -7.14 11.31
CA ILE A 292 1.98 -5.83 11.86
C ILE A 292 2.69 -5.69 13.20
N VAL A 293 3.51 -4.66 13.31
CA VAL A 293 4.36 -4.43 14.48
C VAL A 293 3.97 -3.12 15.14
N ALA A 294 3.66 -3.16 16.42
CA ALA A 294 3.43 -1.95 17.22
C ALA A 294 4.72 -1.58 17.96
N LEU A 295 5.20 -0.35 17.70
CA LEU A 295 6.34 0.23 18.40
C LEU A 295 5.89 1.42 19.24
N ARG A 296 6.59 1.71 20.34
CA ARG A 296 6.48 3.00 21.01
C ARG A 296 6.96 4.10 20.06
N ALA A 297 6.08 5.00 19.68
CA ALA A 297 6.42 6.07 18.73
C ALA A 297 7.57 6.95 19.23
N SER A 298 7.62 7.23 20.54
CA SER A 298 8.66 8.04 21.17
C SER A 298 10.04 7.38 21.27
N THR A 299 10.13 6.02 21.27
CA THR A 299 11.37 5.31 21.59
C THR A 299 11.76 4.20 20.62
N GLY A 300 10.87 3.81 19.70
CA GLY A 300 11.06 2.66 18.80
C GLY A 300 11.03 1.29 19.49
N LYS A 301 10.70 1.21 20.78
CA LYS A 301 10.63 -0.07 21.51
C LYS A 301 9.45 -0.90 21.04
N LEU A 302 9.69 -2.17 20.76
CA LEU A 302 8.66 -3.15 20.41
C LEU A 302 7.64 -3.28 21.56
N VAL A 303 6.37 -3.18 21.24
CA VAL A 303 5.24 -3.42 22.16
C VAL A 303 4.67 -4.81 21.90
N TRP A 304 4.31 -5.09 20.66
CA TRP A 304 3.86 -6.40 20.19
C TRP A 304 4.07 -6.55 18.69
N SER A 305 4.08 -7.78 18.21
CA SER A 305 4.17 -8.14 16.80
C SER A 305 3.20 -9.27 16.51
N PHE A 306 2.40 -9.15 15.45
CA PHE A 306 1.51 -10.19 14.95
C PHE A 306 1.91 -10.54 13.52
N GLN A 307 2.36 -11.79 13.32
CA GLN A 307 2.82 -12.28 12.02
C GLN A 307 1.66 -12.79 11.18
N VAL A 308 1.48 -12.24 9.97
CA VAL A 308 0.40 -12.62 9.05
C VAL A 308 0.82 -13.69 8.04
N VAL A 309 2.12 -13.89 7.85
CA VAL A 309 2.70 -14.99 7.07
C VAL A 309 3.96 -15.49 7.77
N HIS A 310 4.01 -16.77 8.09
CA HIS A 310 5.20 -17.42 8.61
C HIS A 310 6.11 -17.82 7.45
N HIS A 311 7.42 -17.55 7.55
CA HIS A 311 8.41 -17.96 6.57
C HIS A 311 7.97 -17.70 5.13
N ASP A 312 7.78 -16.44 4.78
CA ASP A 312 7.21 -16.06 3.49
C ASP A 312 8.05 -16.53 2.29
N LEU A 313 7.39 -17.16 1.33
CA LEU A 313 7.93 -17.66 0.06
C LEU A 313 7.12 -17.16 -1.14
N TRP A 314 6.27 -16.14 -0.95
CA TRP A 314 5.25 -15.74 -1.92
C TRP A 314 5.23 -14.25 -2.23
N ASP A 315 6.11 -13.45 -1.60
CA ASP A 315 6.05 -11.99 -1.68
C ASP A 315 4.68 -11.46 -1.14
N PHE A 316 4.25 -12.04 -0.01
CA PHE A 316 2.97 -11.71 0.62
C PHE A 316 3.11 -10.61 1.67
N ASP A 317 3.61 -9.47 1.24
CA ASP A 317 3.76 -8.26 2.03
C ASP A 317 2.47 -7.79 2.69
N ILE A 318 2.59 -7.09 3.83
CA ILE A 318 1.55 -6.15 4.26
C ILE A 318 1.76 -4.85 3.48
N ALA A 319 1.15 -4.77 2.30
CA ALA A 319 1.29 -3.63 1.40
C ALA A 319 0.37 -2.45 1.74
N ALA A 320 -0.70 -2.70 2.51
CA ALA A 320 -1.72 -1.73 2.85
C ALA A 320 -1.39 -0.95 4.12
N GLN A 321 -1.76 0.34 4.15
CA GLN A 321 -1.75 1.13 5.39
C GLN A 321 -2.65 0.47 6.44
N PRO A 322 -2.18 0.17 7.66
CA PRO A 322 -3.03 -0.28 8.75
C PRO A 322 -4.08 0.79 9.11
N ILE A 323 -5.34 0.40 9.31
CA ILE A 323 -6.39 1.32 9.74
C ILE A 323 -6.55 1.25 11.25
N LEU A 324 -6.51 2.41 11.92
CA LEU A 324 -6.83 2.52 13.33
C LEU A 324 -8.30 2.94 13.48
N ALA A 325 -9.09 2.09 14.13
CA ALA A 325 -10.53 2.30 14.29
C ALA A 325 -11.03 1.82 15.65
N ASP A 326 -12.16 2.36 16.09
CA ASP A 326 -12.93 1.81 17.18
C ASP A 326 -13.98 0.85 16.60
N VAL A 327 -13.79 -0.45 16.80
CA VAL A 327 -14.60 -1.52 16.23
C VAL A 327 -15.55 -2.07 17.27
N PRO A 328 -16.84 -2.27 16.96
CA PRO A 328 -17.76 -2.98 17.84
C PRO A 328 -17.31 -4.44 18.03
N HIS A 329 -17.18 -4.87 19.28
CA HIS A 329 -16.85 -6.25 19.62
C HIS A 329 -17.41 -6.59 20.99
N ASP A 330 -18.19 -7.67 21.12
CA ASP A 330 -18.83 -8.14 22.38
C ASP A 330 -19.56 -7.03 23.13
N GLY A 331 -20.33 -6.20 22.42
CA GLY A 331 -21.14 -5.12 22.99
C GLY A 331 -20.35 -3.88 23.42
N LYS A 332 -19.05 -3.82 23.14
CA LYS A 332 -18.15 -2.70 23.43
C LYS A 332 -17.50 -2.16 22.16
N LYS A 333 -16.96 -0.94 22.23
CA LYS A 333 -16.03 -0.43 21.23
C LYS A 333 -14.61 -0.74 21.68
N VAL A 334 -13.87 -1.45 20.85
CA VAL A 334 -12.46 -1.81 21.06
C VAL A 334 -11.59 -0.99 20.12
N ALA A 335 -10.56 -0.37 20.65
CA ALA A 335 -9.56 0.30 19.85
C ALA A 335 -8.78 -0.76 19.05
N ALA A 336 -9.00 -0.84 17.75
CA ALA A 336 -8.43 -1.86 16.88
C ALA A 336 -7.45 -1.30 15.86
N VAL A 337 -6.56 -2.17 15.39
CA VAL A 337 -5.82 -2.00 14.14
C VAL A 337 -6.30 -3.04 13.13
N ILE A 338 -6.70 -2.59 11.95
CA ILE A 338 -7.23 -3.42 10.87
C ILE A 338 -6.15 -3.53 9.79
N VAL A 339 -5.78 -4.75 9.44
CA VAL A 339 -4.67 -5.05 8.53
C VAL A 339 -5.17 -5.82 7.33
N GLY A 340 -5.07 -5.24 6.14
CA GLY A 340 -5.33 -5.90 4.86
C GLY A 340 -4.02 -6.41 4.25
N THR A 341 -4.06 -7.57 3.61
CA THR A 341 -2.87 -8.27 3.13
C THR A 341 -2.95 -8.66 1.65
N LYS A 342 -1.81 -8.93 1.03
CA LYS A 342 -1.74 -9.44 -0.35
C LYS A 342 -2.50 -10.77 -0.54
N MET A 343 -2.67 -11.58 0.52
CA MET A 343 -3.51 -12.80 0.46
C MET A 343 -5.02 -12.51 0.38
N GLY A 344 -5.44 -11.25 0.52
CA GLY A 344 -6.86 -10.91 0.68
C GLY A 344 -7.40 -11.22 2.09
N HIS A 345 -6.52 -11.53 3.03
CA HIS A 345 -6.85 -11.71 4.44
C HIS A 345 -6.95 -10.35 5.13
N ILE A 346 -7.92 -10.23 6.02
CA ILE A 346 -8.10 -9.04 6.87
C ILE A 346 -8.04 -9.49 8.32
N PHE A 347 -7.08 -8.94 9.07
CA PHE A 347 -6.92 -9.17 10.49
C PHE A 347 -7.38 -7.94 11.26
N VAL A 348 -8.18 -8.14 12.30
CA VAL A 348 -8.67 -7.07 13.18
C VAL A 348 -8.14 -7.35 14.58
N LEU A 349 -7.18 -6.55 15.02
CA LEU A 349 -6.44 -6.79 16.25
C LEU A 349 -6.69 -5.67 17.25
N ASP A 350 -6.69 -6.01 18.54
CA ASP A 350 -6.65 -5.02 19.62
C ASP A 350 -5.37 -4.17 19.49
N ARG A 351 -5.52 -2.87 19.51
CA ARG A 351 -4.45 -1.90 19.23
C ARG A 351 -3.33 -1.92 20.28
N GLU A 352 -3.67 -2.23 21.53
CA GLU A 352 -2.72 -2.20 22.64
C GLU A 352 -1.99 -3.52 22.84
N THR A 353 -2.65 -4.64 22.51
CA THR A 353 -2.17 -5.98 22.84
C THR A 353 -1.79 -6.84 21.64
N GLY A 354 -2.28 -6.50 20.44
CA GLY A 354 -2.16 -7.33 19.24
C GLY A 354 -3.05 -8.57 19.24
N ALA A 355 -3.90 -8.76 20.25
CA ALA A 355 -4.84 -9.88 20.31
C ALA A 355 -5.91 -9.75 19.21
N SER A 356 -6.23 -10.85 18.54
CA SER A 356 -7.25 -10.84 17.49
C SER A 356 -8.66 -10.69 18.07
N LEU A 357 -9.46 -9.80 17.46
CA LEU A 357 -10.87 -9.62 17.83
C LEU A 357 -11.77 -10.68 17.19
N PHE A 358 -11.38 -11.26 16.07
CA PHE A 358 -12.09 -12.34 15.41
C PHE A 358 -11.23 -13.62 15.40
N PRO A 359 -11.83 -14.81 15.31
CA PRO A 359 -11.08 -16.05 15.31
C PRO A 359 -10.08 -16.15 14.14
N ILE A 360 -8.88 -16.66 14.45
CA ILE A 360 -7.83 -17.00 13.49
C ILE A 360 -7.48 -18.47 13.71
N GLU A 361 -7.32 -19.22 12.61
CA GLU A 361 -6.95 -20.63 12.62
C GLU A 361 -5.59 -20.82 11.98
N GLU A 362 -4.70 -21.52 12.68
CA GLU A 362 -3.48 -22.06 12.08
C GLU A 362 -3.85 -23.28 11.23
N ARG A 363 -3.73 -23.15 9.90
CA ARG A 363 -4.09 -24.22 8.96
C ARG A 363 -2.84 -24.79 8.30
N PRO A 364 -2.75 -26.14 8.16
CA PRO A 364 -1.66 -26.78 7.42
C PRO A 364 -1.56 -26.27 5.98
N VAL A 365 -0.32 -26.11 5.50
CA VAL A 365 -0.01 -25.69 4.14
C VAL A 365 0.97 -26.67 3.49
N PRO A 366 1.06 -26.72 2.14
CA PRO A 366 1.91 -27.65 1.43
C PRO A 366 3.40 -27.48 1.76
N ALA A 367 4.14 -28.57 1.86
CA ALA A 367 5.58 -28.55 2.02
C ALA A 367 6.29 -28.12 0.73
N SER A 368 7.46 -27.49 0.83
CA SER A 368 8.30 -27.17 -0.31
C SER A 368 8.94 -28.45 -0.89
N THR A 369 9.08 -28.48 -2.24
CA THR A 369 9.81 -29.52 -2.97
C THR A 369 11.22 -29.06 -3.37
N ILE A 370 11.58 -27.82 -3.07
CA ILE A 370 12.88 -27.24 -3.41
C ILE A 370 13.91 -27.65 -2.38
N LYS A 371 15.02 -28.22 -2.84
CA LYS A 371 16.11 -28.67 -1.95
C LYS A 371 16.67 -27.49 -1.14
N GLY A 372 16.73 -27.67 0.17
CA GLY A 372 17.24 -26.66 1.11
C GLY A 372 16.16 -25.71 1.66
N GLU A 373 14.96 -25.70 1.04
CA GLU A 373 13.82 -24.94 1.52
C GLU A 373 12.97 -25.74 2.51
N GLU A 374 12.52 -25.10 3.56
CA GLU A 374 11.62 -25.69 4.58
C GLU A 374 10.45 -24.73 4.82
N ALA A 375 9.38 -24.88 4.01
CA ALA A 375 8.17 -24.10 4.22
C ALA A 375 7.62 -24.30 5.64
N TRP A 376 7.15 -23.20 6.28
CA TRP A 376 6.53 -23.30 7.59
C TRP A 376 5.25 -24.15 7.50
N PRO A 377 5.00 -25.09 8.45
CA PRO A 377 3.99 -26.12 8.27
C PRO A 377 2.54 -25.61 8.32
N THR A 378 2.31 -24.45 8.93
CA THR A 378 0.99 -23.84 9.06
C THR A 378 1.03 -22.35 8.71
N GLN A 379 -0.14 -21.76 8.42
CA GLN A 379 -0.28 -20.33 8.22
C GLN A 379 -1.55 -19.82 8.91
N PRO A 380 -1.59 -18.54 9.36
CA PRO A 380 -2.75 -17.95 10.01
C PRO A 380 -3.83 -17.58 9.00
N PHE A 381 -5.02 -18.16 9.16
CA PHE A 381 -6.20 -17.85 8.36
C PHE A 381 -7.24 -17.14 9.23
N PRO A 382 -7.64 -15.91 8.89
CA PRO A 382 -8.77 -15.28 9.56
C PRO A 382 -10.05 -16.03 9.21
N VAL A 383 -10.87 -16.34 10.22
CA VAL A 383 -12.19 -16.94 10.02
C VAL A 383 -13.20 -15.84 9.68
N LYS A 384 -13.04 -14.67 10.33
CA LYS A 384 -13.83 -13.46 10.11
C LYS A 384 -12.94 -12.22 10.20
N PRO A 385 -13.07 -11.27 9.26
CA PRO A 385 -13.72 -11.45 7.95
C PRO A 385 -13.14 -12.63 7.18
N ALA A 386 -14.00 -13.33 6.43
CA ALA A 386 -13.53 -14.42 5.59
C ALA A 386 -12.54 -13.90 4.52
N PRO A 387 -11.54 -14.69 4.12
CA PRO A 387 -10.60 -14.32 3.08
C PRO A 387 -11.30 -13.83 1.80
N LEU A 388 -10.81 -12.72 1.24
CA LEU A 388 -11.35 -12.09 0.04
C LEU A 388 -10.63 -12.57 -1.22
N GLY A 389 -11.33 -12.52 -2.33
CA GLY A 389 -10.78 -12.95 -3.62
C GLY A 389 -10.61 -14.46 -3.70
N ILE A 390 -9.77 -14.89 -4.65
CA ILE A 390 -9.51 -16.32 -4.86
C ILE A 390 -8.50 -16.84 -3.83
N GLN A 391 -8.81 -17.98 -3.24
CA GLN A 391 -7.95 -18.67 -2.27
C GLN A 391 -7.46 -20.01 -2.83
N GLY A 392 -6.56 -19.93 -3.81
CA GLY A 392 -6.12 -21.06 -4.61
C GLY A 392 -6.81 -21.11 -5.98
N LEU A 393 -6.27 -21.88 -6.89
CA LEU A 393 -6.74 -21.99 -8.28
C LEU A 393 -6.67 -23.44 -8.75
N THR A 394 -7.72 -23.90 -9.41
CA THR A 394 -7.80 -25.23 -10.01
C THR A 394 -8.07 -25.16 -11.52
N VAL A 395 -8.00 -26.30 -12.20
CA VAL A 395 -8.38 -26.38 -13.62
C VAL A 395 -9.84 -26.00 -13.86
N ALA A 396 -10.72 -26.14 -12.86
CA ALA A 396 -12.13 -25.73 -12.94
C ALA A 396 -12.30 -24.20 -13.04
N ASP A 397 -11.30 -23.43 -12.62
CA ASP A 397 -11.31 -21.96 -12.68
C ASP A 397 -10.79 -21.42 -14.03
N ALA A 398 -10.36 -22.31 -14.92
CA ALA A 398 -9.92 -21.95 -16.26
C ALA A 398 -11.05 -21.25 -17.03
N TRP A 399 -10.70 -20.17 -17.72
CA TRP A 399 -11.68 -19.37 -18.43
C TRP A 399 -11.10 -18.75 -19.71
N GLY A 400 -11.99 -18.48 -20.63
CA GLY A 400 -11.78 -17.66 -21.82
C GLY A 400 -13.10 -17.34 -22.48
N PRO A 401 -13.20 -16.26 -23.28
CA PRO A 401 -14.44 -15.83 -23.92
C PRO A 401 -14.92 -16.81 -25.01
N THR A 402 -14.05 -17.68 -25.51
CA THR A 402 -14.38 -18.75 -26.45
C THR A 402 -14.05 -20.12 -25.86
N PRO A 403 -14.68 -21.21 -26.36
CA PRO A 403 -14.32 -22.57 -25.95
C PRO A 403 -12.84 -22.90 -26.15
N ALA A 404 -12.23 -22.39 -27.21
CA ALA A 404 -10.80 -22.58 -27.51
C ALA A 404 -9.90 -21.88 -26.50
N ASP A 405 -10.24 -20.63 -26.11
CA ASP A 405 -9.50 -19.90 -25.09
C ASP A 405 -9.61 -20.58 -23.70
N ALA A 406 -10.80 -21.07 -23.37
CA ALA A 406 -11.01 -21.81 -22.12
C ALA A 406 -10.23 -23.13 -22.10
N GLU A 407 -10.13 -23.84 -23.22
CA GLU A 407 -9.33 -25.07 -23.33
C GLU A 407 -7.82 -24.80 -23.25
N GLU A 408 -7.34 -23.73 -23.88
CA GLU A 408 -5.97 -23.27 -23.75
C GLU A 408 -5.65 -22.94 -22.27
N ALA A 409 -6.56 -22.24 -21.57
CA ALA A 409 -6.43 -21.94 -20.16
C ALA A 409 -6.36 -23.20 -19.29
N ARG A 410 -7.25 -24.20 -19.53
CA ARG A 410 -7.21 -25.49 -18.82
C ARG A 410 -5.88 -26.19 -19.00
N ARG A 411 -5.43 -26.30 -20.26
CA ARG A 411 -4.15 -26.93 -20.58
C ARG A 411 -2.97 -26.22 -19.91
N ARG A 412 -3.01 -24.88 -19.81
CA ARG A 412 -1.96 -24.11 -19.17
C ARG A 412 -1.94 -24.30 -17.66
N ILE A 413 -3.11 -24.19 -17.00
CA ILE A 413 -3.25 -24.34 -15.55
C ILE A 413 -2.85 -25.76 -15.11
N SER A 414 -3.21 -26.80 -15.87
CA SER A 414 -2.89 -28.20 -15.52
C SER A 414 -1.39 -28.54 -15.52
N GLN A 415 -0.54 -27.66 -16.04
CA GLN A 415 0.92 -27.85 -16.06
C GLN A 415 1.62 -27.46 -14.76
N TYR A 416 0.91 -26.81 -13.85
CA TYR A 416 1.51 -26.21 -12.67
C TYR A 416 0.98 -26.81 -11.39
N ARG A 417 1.81 -26.81 -10.37
CA ARG A 417 1.42 -27.17 -9.00
C ARG A 417 0.48 -26.13 -8.42
N SER A 418 -0.65 -26.55 -7.84
CA SER A 418 -1.65 -25.67 -7.20
C SER A 418 -2.37 -26.42 -6.10
N GLU A 419 -2.02 -26.15 -4.85
CA GLU A 419 -2.51 -26.86 -3.66
C GLU A 419 -3.07 -25.88 -2.62
N GLY A 420 -3.54 -24.70 -3.06
CA GLY A 420 -4.08 -23.63 -2.23
C GLY A 420 -3.24 -22.35 -2.25
N PRO A 421 -3.62 -21.34 -1.44
CA PRO A 421 -3.04 -19.99 -1.50
C PRO A 421 -1.54 -19.95 -1.14
N PHE A 422 -1.08 -20.90 -0.31
CA PHE A 422 0.30 -21.01 0.13
C PHE A 422 1.05 -22.19 -0.51
N THR A 423 0.78 -22.48 -1.79
CA THR A 423 1.58 -23.45 -2.55
C THR A 423 2.99 -22.92 -2.76
N PRO A 424 4.05 -23.56 -2.20
CA PRO A 424 5.42 -23.04 -2.35
C PRO A 424 5.91 -23.09 -3.78
N PRO A 425 6.85 -22.21 -4.18
CA PRO A 425 7.52 -22.28 -5.48
C PRO A 425 8.11 -23.64 -5.78
N SER A 426 8.12 -24.06 -7.05
CA SER A 426 8.63 -25.37 -7.50
C SER A 426 9.42 -25.27 -8.79
N PHE A 427 10.09 -26.35 -9.21
CA PHE A 427 10.81 -26.40 -10.49
C PHE A 427 9.88 -26.49 -11.69
N GLU A 428 8.76 -27.19 -11.57
CA GLU A 428 7.71 -27.26 -12.58
C GLU A 428 6.91 -25.96 -12.71
N GLY A 429 6.92 -25.15 -11.68
CA GLY A 429 6.15 -23.93 -11.51
C GLY A 429 4.93 -24.13 -10.62
N SER A 430 4.72 -23.21 -9.69
CA SER A 430 3.59 -23.20 -8.76
C SER A 430 2.68 -22.01 -9.02
N ILE A 431 1.37 -22.23 -9.01
CA ILE A 431 0.37 -21.17 -9.08
C ILE A 431 0.23 -20.55 -7.71
N MET A 432 0.39 -19.23 -7.64
CA MET A 432 0.04 -18.39 -6.51
C MET A 432 -1.29 -17.70 -6.80
N ALA A 433 -2.29 -17.95 -5.97
CA ALA A 433 -3.62 -17.33 -6.07
C ALA A 433 -4.17 -17.03 -4.66
N PRO A 434 -4.18 -15.74 -4.25
CA PRO A 434 -3.74 -14.54 -5.00
C PRO A 434 -2.24 -14.58 -5.35
N GLY A 435 -1.84 -13.86 -6.42
CA GLY A 435 -0.43 -13.69 -6.76
C GLY A 435 0.25 -12.60 -5.94
N ASN A 436 1.49 -12.29 -6.26
CA ASN A 436 2.30 -11.26 -5.60
C ASN A 436 1.77 -9.82 -5.73
N VAL A 437 0.97 -9.55 -6.78
CA VAL A 437 0.22 -8.29 -6.90
C VAL A 437 -0.82 -8.18 -5.78
N GLY A 438 -1.30 -9.34 -5.32
CA GLY A 438 -2.11 -9.50 -4.13
C GLY A 438 -3.58 -9.21 -4.32
N GLY A 439 -4.36 -9.61 -3.33
CA GLY A 439 -5.76 -9.25 -3.17
C GLY A 439 -5.88 -7.77 -2.77
N ILE A 440 -5.30 -7.40 -1.61
CA ILE A 440 -5.21 -6.00 -1.14
C ILE A 440 -3.75 -5.55 -1.25
N ASN A 441 -3.51 -4.50 -2.03
CA ASN A 441 -2.17 -3.93 -2.19
C ASN A 441 -2.07 -2.55 -1.48
N TRP A 442 -1.09 -1.71 -1.81
CA TRP A 442 -0.90 -0.37 -1.24
C TRP A 442 -2.15 0.52 -1.33
N SER A 443 -3.05 0.21 -2.25
CA SER A 443 -4.38 0.80 -2.34
C SER A 443 -5.14 0.79 -1.00
N GLY A 444 -4.96 -0.27 -0.21
CA GLY A 444 -5.48 -0.39 1.13
C GLY A 444 -7.01 -0.43 1.20
N MET A 445 -7.52 0.05 2.31
CA MET A 445 -8.94 0.00 2.67
C MET A 445 -9.41 1.36 3.16
N CYS A 446 -10.74 1.57 3.28
CA CYS A 446 -11.31 2.70 4.01
C CYS A 446 -12.38 2.22 4.99
N TYR A 447 -12.54 2.91 6.11
CA TYR A 447 -13.42 2.52 7.20
C TYR A 447 -14.42 3.62 7.54
N ASP A 448 -15.71 3.28 7.56
CA ASP A 448 -16.79 4.15 8.01
C ASP A 448 -17.05 3.94 9.51
N PRO A 449 -16.64 4.87 10.38
CA PRO A 449 -16.81 4.74 11.83
C PRO A 449 -18.25 4.87 12.31
N VAL A 450 -19.15 5.38 11.47
CA VAL A 450 -20.57 5.55 11.80
C VAL A 450 -21.31 4.24 11.66
N ASN A 451 -21.01 3.47 10.61
CA ASN A 451 -21.67 2.21 10.31
C ASN A 451 -20.78 0.98 10.57
N SER A 452 -19.57 1.19 11.11
CA SER A 452 -18.59 0.13 11.36
C SER A 452 -18.33 -0.75 10.13
N CYS A 453 -18.28 -0.13 8.95
CA CYS A 453 -18.17 -0.80 7.68
C CYS A 453 -16.82 -0.53 7.03
N LEU A 454 -16.15 -1.58 6.58
CA LEU A 454 -14.88 -1.54 5.87
C LEU A 454 -15.14 -1.69 4.37
N TYR A 455 -14.44 -0.91 3.54
CA TYR A 455 -14.51 -1.03 2.08
C TYR A 455 -13.11 -1.18 1.52
N THR A 456 -12.96 -2.07 0.54
CA THR A 456 -11.69 -2.33 -0.12
C THR A 456 -11.89 -2.78 -1.55
N ASN A 457 -10.94 -2.45 -2.40
CA ASN A 457 -10.86 -3.03 -3.74
C ASN A 457 -9.89 -4.21 -3.74
N ILE A 458 -10.25 -5.25 -4.46
CA ILE A 458 -9.55 -6.54 -4.50
C ILE A 458 -9.10 -6.83 -5.92
N ASN A 459 -7.91 -7.40 -6.07
CA ASN A 459 -7.38 -7.94 -7.31
C ASN A 459 -7.43 -9.46 -7.34
N LEU A 460 -7.69 -10.00 -8.54
CA LEU A 460 -7.54 -11.40 -8.87
C LEU A 460 -6.53 -11.56 -10.01
N ILE A 461 -5.25 -11.62 -9.67
CA ILE A 461 -4.15 -11.78 -10.63
C ILE A 461 -3.27 -12.95 -10.17
N PRO A 462 -3.59 -14.19 -10.57
CA PRO A 462 -2.75 -15.33 -10.26
C PRO A 462 -1.39 -15.22 -10.95
N ALA A 463 -0.33 -15.57 -10.22
CA ALA A 463 1.02 -15.66 -10.75
C ALA A 463 1.48 -17.13 -10.81
N VAL A 464 2.45 -17.40 -11.65
CA VAL A 464 3.17 -18.69 -11.71
C VAL A 464 4.63 -18.42 -11.35
N ILE A 465 5.11 -19.08 -10.32
CA ILE A 465 6.51 -18.96 -9.88
C ILE A 465 7.23 -20.26 -10.17
N ARG A 466 8.33 -20.16 -10.91
CA ARG A 466 9.22 -21.28 -11.23
C ARG A 466 10.60 -21.01 -10.65
N MET A 467 11.11 -21.98 -9.90
CA MET A 467 12.50 -21.96 -9.46
C MET A 467 13.41 -22.60 -10.50
N ILE A 468 14.59 -22.04 -10.72
CA ILE A 468 15.56 -22.51 -11.69
C ILE A 468 16.90 -22.67 -10.98
N PRO A 469 17.52 -23.87 -10.99
CA PRO A 469 18.86 -24.05 -10.46
C PRO A 469 19.84 -23.07 -11.12
N ARG A 470 20.69 -22.42 -10.34
CA ARG A 470 21.61 -21.38 -10.82
C ARG A 470 22.57 -21.91 -11.89
N ASP A 471 22.99 -23.16 -11.74
CA ASP A 471 23.90 -23.83 -12.71
C ASP A 471 23.25 -24.04 -14.09
N SER A 472 21.94 -23.85 -14.20
CA SER A 472 21.17 -23.99 -15.46
C SER A 472 20.87 -22.65 -16.12
N LEU A 473 21.55 -21.57 -15.73
CA LEU A 473 21.26 -20.19 -16.17
C LEU A 473 21.80 -19.80 -17.55
N ASP A 474 22.57 -20.66 -18.20
CA ASP A 474 23.11 -20.40 -19.54
C ASP A 474 21.97 -20.16 -20.54
N GLY A 475 21.75 -18.91 -20.92
CA GLY A 475 20.74 -18.47 -21.89
C GLY A 475 19.47 -17.79 -21.34
N LEU A 476 19.35 -17.55 -20.01
CA LEU A 476 18.25 -16.74 -19.49
C LEU A 476 18.53 -15.24 -19.67
N GLU A 477 18.02 -14.66 -20.73
CA GLU A 477 18.07 -13.22 -20.98
C GLU A 477 17.15 -12.44 -20.02
N ARG A 478 17.57 -11.21 -19.71
CA ARG A 478 16.74 -10.25 -19.00
C ARG A 478 15.45 -10.00 -19.78
N GLN A 479 14.33 -10.41 -19.23
CA GLN A 479 13.03 -10.08 -19.78
C GLN A 479 12.52 -8.76 -19.20
N ASP A 480 11.87 -8.00 -20.07
CA ASP A 480 11.28 -6.70 -19.80
C ASP A 480 10.37 -6.70 -18.55
N GLN A 481 10.63 -5.79 -17.63
CA GLN A 481 9.98 -5.73 -16.32
C GLN A 481 8.68 -4.91 -16.38
N THR A 482 7.60 -5.53 -16.78
CA THR A 482 6.27 -4.97 -16.50
C THR A 482 5.53 -5.86 -15.52
N VAL A 483 4.58 -5.30 -14.75
CA VAL A 483 3.78 -6.05 -13.74
C VAL A 483 3.08 -7.25 -14.36
N LEU A 484 2.70 -7.17 -15.63
CA LEU A 484 1.97 -8.20 -16.36
C LEU A 484 2.85 -9.02 -17.34
N ARG A 485 4.18 -8.91 -17.25
CA ARG A 485 5.12 -9.69 -18.07
C ARG A 485 5.94 -10.64 -17.21
N ALA A 486 6.46 -11.70 -17.82
CA ALA A 486 7.37 -12.61 -17.14
C ALA A 486 8.60 -11.84 -16.61
N GLU A 487 8.97 -12.12 -15.36
CA GLU A 487 10.06 -11.49 -14.63
C GLU A 487 11.05 -12.56 -14.14
N THR A 488 12.34 -12.23 -14.16
CA THR A 488 13.39 -13.08 -13.61
C THR A 488 14.05 -12.39 -12.42
N GLY A 489 13.93 -12.99 -11.25
CA GLY A 489 14.63 -12.57 -10.02
C GLY A 489 15.92 -13.34 -9.86
N ARG A 490 17.05 -12.63 -9.82
CA ARG A 490 18.38 -13.26 -9.76
C ARG A 490 18.66 -13.99 -8.47
N GLN A 491 18.07 -13.58 -7.35
CA GLN A 491 18.25 -14.12 -6.00
C GLN A 491 19.72 -14.42 -5.68
N GLN A 492 20.63 -13.50 -5.98
CA GLN A 492 22.08 -13.68 -5.77
C GLN A 492 22.37 -14.06 -4.32
N GLY A 493 23.32 -14.99 -4.14
CA GLY A 493 23.66 -15.56 -2.83
C GLY A 493 22.84 -16.78 -2.45
N THR A 494 21.87 -17.21 -3.28
CA THR A 494 21.10 -18.44 -3.15
C THR A 494 21.41 -19.43 -4.28
N PRO A 495 21.05 -20.73 -4.14
CA PRO A 495 21.26 -21.72 -5.20
C PRO A 495 20.32 -21.56 -6.40
N TYR A 496 19.32 -20.71 -6.30
CA TYR A 496 18.24 -20.64 -7.28
C TYR A 496 18.02 -19.22 -7.82
N VAL A 497 17.48 -19.17 -9.03
CA VAL A 497 16.88 -17.99 -9.65
C VAL A 497 15.39 -18.27 -9.74
N MET A 498 14.55 -17.24 -9.67
CA MET A 498 13.13 -17.39 -9.91
C MET A 498 12.70 -16.77 -11.22
N LYS A 499 11.68 -17.35 -11.84
CA LYS A 499 10.93 -16.77 -12.95
C LYS A 499 9.47 -16.66 -12.57
N ARG A 500 8.91 -15.46 -12.73
CA ARG A 500 7.50 -15.16 -12.53
C ARG A 500 6.80 -14.97 -13.87
N ASP A 501 5.62 -15.54 -14.01
CA ASP A 501 4.72 -15.36 -15.15
C ASP A 501 3.30 -15.20 -14.62
N TYR A 502 2.35 -14.84 -15.48
CA TYR A 502 0.95 -14.62 -15.11
C TYR A 502 0.02 -15.43 -16.00
N LEU A 503 -1.13 -15.83 -15.47
CA LEU A 503 -2.15 -16.60 -16.20
C LEU A 503 -3.02 -15.68 -17.05
N PHE A 504 -2.42 -15.10 -18.08
CA PHE A 504 -3.11 -14.34 -19.12
C PHE A 504 -2.54 -14.63 -20.51
N LYS A 505 -3.33 -14.35 -21.53
CA LYS A 505 -2.97 -14.38 -22.93
C LYS A 505 -2.85 -12.96 -23.45
N ARG A 506 -1.79 -12.65 -24.18
CA ARG A 506 -1.69 -11.36 -24.89
C ARG A 506 -2.76 -11.27 -25.96
N THR A 507 -3.43 -10.12 -26.01
CA THR A 507 -4.34 -9.73 -27.09
C THR A 507 -3.80 -8.44 -27.74
N ASN A 508 -4.37 -8.03 -28.84
CA ASN A 508 -4.01 -6.76 -29.46
C ASN A 508 -5.28 -5.87 -29.57
N PRO A 509 -5.39 -4.81 -28.77
CA PRO A 509 -4.57 -4.44 -27.61
C PRO A 509 -4.91 -5.25 -26.34
N GLY A 510 -4.00 -5.29 -25.35
CA GLY A 510 -4.25 -5.70 -23.98
C GLY A 510 -3.98 -7.17 -23.65
N TYR A 511 -4.62 -7.63 -22.60
CA TYR A 511 -4.45 -8.97 -22.03
C TYR A 511 -5.80 -9.60 -21.73
N LEU A 512 -5.91 -10.90 -21.97
CA LEU A 512 -7.06 -11.72 -21.61
C LEU A 512 -6.67 -12.63 -20.45
N MET A 513 -7.28 -12.45 -19.31
CA MET A 513 -7.06 -13.34 -18.18
C MET A 513 -7.56 -14.75 -18.50
N GLN A 514 -6.81 -15.77 -18.09
CA GLN A 514 -7.13 -17.18 -18.31
C GLN A 514 -7.83 -17.81 -17.10
N VAL A 515 -8.30 -16.99 -16.17
CA VAL A 515 -9.03 -17.40 -14.99
C VAL A 515 -10.40 -16.73 -14.96
N ARG A 516 -11.37 -17.41 -14.33
CA ARG A 516 -12.76 -16.93 -14.26
C ARG A 516 -12.83 -15.55 -13.60
N PRO A 517 -13.59 -14.60 -14.21
CA PRO A 517 -13.84 -13.29 -13.58
C PRO A 517 -14.77 -13.43 -12.35
N PRO A 518 -14.89 -12.35 -11.50
CA PRO A 518 -14.35 -11.00 -11.72
C PRO A 518 -12.86 -10.89 -11.37
N TRP A 519 -12.13 -10.07 -12.15
CA TRP A 519 -10.67 -9.88 -11.98
C TRP A 519 -10.32 -8.75 -11.04
N GLY A 520 -11.29 -7.95 -10.67
CA GLY A 520 -11.20 -6.95 -9.63
C GLY A 520 -12.59 -6.54 -9.16
N THR A 521 -12.71 -6.34 -7.87
CA THR A 521 -13.99 -6.02 -7.22
C THR A 521 -13.83 -4.92 -6.19
N LEU A 522 -14.93 -4.26 -5.86
CA LEU A 522 -15.10 -3.43 -4.68
C LEU A 522 -15.99 -4.18 -3.69
N VAL A 523 -15.54 -4.26 -2.44
CA VAL A 523 -16.17 -5.11 -1.39
C VAL A 523 -16.51 -4.26 -0.19
N ALA A 524 -17.65 -4.52 0.46
CA ALA A 524 -18.03 -3.98 1.75
C ALA A 524 -18.16 -5.09 2.80
N ILE A 525 -17.60 -4.83 3.99
CA ILE A 525 -17.57 -5.76 5.12
C ILE A 525 -18.12 -5.07 6.35
N ASP A 526 -19.06 -5.71 7.05
CA ASP A 526 -19.57 -5.24 8.34
C ASP A 526 -18.65 -5.74 9.46
N LEU A 527 -18.06 -4.84 10.23
CA LEU A 527 -17.19 -5.20 11.35
C LEU A 527 -17.95 -5.45 12.67
N HIS A 528 -19.30 -5.45 12.67
CA HIS A 528 -20.06 -5.97 13.81
C HIS A 528 -19.97 -7.50 13.90
N ASP A 529 -19.93 -8.18 12.76
CA ASP A 529 -19.94 -9.64 12.67
C ASP A 529 -18.86 -10.21 11.73
N GLY A 530 -18.12 -9.35 11.01
CA GLY A 530 -17.09 -9.73 10.05
C GLY A 530 -17.64 -10.25 8.72
N GLU A 531 -18.92 -10.05 8.42
CA GLU A 531 -19.56 -10.59 7.21
C GLU A 531 -19.48 -9.62 6.03
N LYS A 532 -19.35 -10.19 4.82
CA LYS A 532 -19.39 -9.44 3.57
C LYS A 532 -20.82 -8.99 3.27
N LYS A 533 -21.05 -7.66 3.20
CA LYS A 533 -22.35 -7.07 2.88
C LYS A 533 -22.67 -7.13 1.39
N TRP A 534 -21.70 -6.77 0.57
CA TRP A 534 -21.80 -6.79 -0.89
C TRP A 534 -20.42 -6.82 -1.53
N GLU A 535 -20.39 -7.28 -2.78
CA GLU A 535 -19.23 -7.27 -3.65
C GLU A 535 -19.68 -7.00 -5.09
N VAL A 536 -19.04 -6.04 -5.75
CA VAL A 536 -19.37 -5.65 -7.13
C VAL A 536 -18.11 -5.57 -7.99
N PRO A 537 -18.18 -5.89 -9.30
CA PRO A 537 -17.06 -5.68 -10.21
C PRO A 537 -16.60 -4.22 -10.23
N LEU A 538 -15.28 -4.00 -10.25
CA LEU A 538 -14.69 -2.67 -10.35
C LEU A 538 -14.06 -2.47 -11.73
N GLY A 539 -14.66 -1.61 -12.54
CA GLY A 539 -14.17 -1.25 -13.87
C GLY A 539 -14.15 -2.40 -14.88
N TYR A 540 -13.36 -2.24 -15.94
CA TYR A 540 -13.17 -3.26 -16.97
C TYR A 540 -11.77 -3.12 -17.64
N MET A 541 -11.30 -4.21 -18.27
CA MET A 541 -9.98 -4.25 -18.95
C MET A 541 -10.11 -4.38 -20.47
N LEU A 542 -11.24 -4.87 -20.95
CA LEU A 542 -11.50 -5.14 -22.35
C LEU A 542 -12.62 -4.25 -22.86
N ASP A 543 -12.53 -3.87 -24.13
CA ASP A 543 -13.50 -3.01 -24.77
C ASP A 543 -14.92 -3.59 -24.70
N PRO A 544 -15.88 -2.94 -24.04
CA PRO A 544 -17.27 -3.41 -23.95
C PRO A 544 -17.99 -3.47 -25.30
N ALA A 545 -17.52 -2.73 -26.33
CA ALA A 545 -18.06 -2.84 -27.68
C ALA A 545 -17.73 -4.18 -28.32
N LYS A 546 -16.54 -4.72 -28.03
CA LYS A 546 -16.11 -6.04 -28.50
C LYS A 546 -16.55 -7.18 -27.57
N TYR A 547 -16.60 -6.91 -26.28
CA TYR A 547 -16.99 -7.87 -25.23
C TYR A 547 -18.09 -7.28 -24.36
N PRO A 548 -19.37 -7.44 -24.72
CA PRO A 548 -20.50 -6.82 -24.00
C PRO A 548 -20.54 -7.11 -22.50
N GLU A 549 -20.05 -8.25 -22.07
CA GLU A 549 -19.96 -8.66 -20.67
C GLU A 549 -18.76 -8.08 -19.90
N ALA A 550 -17.85 -7.34 -20.57
CA ALA A 550 -16.59 -6.88 -19.97
C ALA A 550 -16.80 -6.08 -18.67
N LYS A 551 -17.87 -5.31 -18.57
CA LYS A 551 -18.22 -4.56 -17.34
C LYS A 551 -18.56 -5.46 -16.14
N LYS A 552 -18.90 -6.72 -16.37
CA LYS A 552 -19.15 -7.70 -15.31
C LYS A 552 -17.88 -8.44 -14.87
N TRP A 553 -16.79 -8.32 -15.64
CA TRP A 553 -15.54 -9.04 -15.38
C TRP A 553 -14.60 -8.31 -14.43
N GLY A 554 -14.85 -7.02 -14.17
CA GLY A 554 -13.96 -6.21 -13.35
C GLY A 554 -12.62 -5.94 -14.02
N SER A 555 -11.74 -5.27 -13.32
CA SER A 555 -10.43 -4.82 -13.79
C SER A 555 -9.36 -5.07 -12.74
N VAL A 556 -8.14 -5.40 -13.19
CA VAL A 556 -6.95 -5.13 -12.39
C VAL A 556 -7.01 -3.68 -11.92
N ASN A 557 -6.71 -3.45 -10.64
CA ASN A 557 -6.87 -2.14 -10.04
C ASN A 557 -5.72 -1.83 -9.06
N PHE A 558 -5.19 -0.61 -9.18
CA PHE A 558 -4.24 0.01 -8.25
C PHE A 558 -4.73 1.42 -7.95
N GLY A 559 -4.66 1.84 -6.72
CA GLY A 559 -5.30 3.04 -6.19
C GLY A 559 -6.40 2.65 -5.20
N GLY A 560 -6.64 3.52 -4.23
CA GLY A 560 -7.56 3.23 -3.14
C GLY A 560 -8.91 3.90 -3.28
N ALA A 561 -9.81 3.52 -2.38
CA ALA A 561 -11.09 4.16 -2.17
C ALA A 561 -11.06 5.11 -0.97
N ILE A 562 -11.98 6.07 -0.97
CA ILE A 562 -12.37 6.85 0.21
C ILE A 562 -13.87 6.73 0.42
N VAL A 563 -14.33 6.87 1.66
CA VAL A 563 -15.75 6.87 2.00
C VAL A 563 -16.15 8.17 2.69
N THR A 564 -17.35 8.69 2.40
CA THR A 564 -17.84 9.95 2.95
C THR A 564 -19.16 9.78 3.69
N ALA A 565 -19.44 10.68 4.63
CA ALA A 565 -20.74 10.77 5.30
C ALA A 565 -21.91 11.08 4.34
N GLY A 566 -21.62 11.47 3.11
CA GLY A 566 -22.59 11.65 2.02
C GLY A 566 -23.03 10.36 1.33
N ASN A 567 -22.80 9.19 1.94
CA ASN A 567 -23.12 7.86 1.41
C ASN A 567 -22.40 7.51 0.09
N CYS A 568 -21.26 8.13 -0.18
CA CYS A 568 -20.48 7.89 -1.39
C CYS A 568 -19.14 7.23 -1.08
N ILE A 569 -18.75 6.25 -1.92
CA ILE A 569 -17.39 5.73 -2.00
C ILE A 569 -16.82 6.23 -3.32
N PHE A 570 -15.68 6.95 -3.26
CA PHE A 570 -14.99 7.42 -4.46
C PHE A 570 -13.77 6.57 -4.74
N VAL A 571 -13.65 6.04 -5.96
CA VAL A 571 -12.52 5.21 -6.41
C VAL A 571 -12.35 5.32 -7.93
N ALA A 572 -11.10 5.37 -8.39
CA ALA A 572 -10.75 5.19 -9.80
C ALA A 572 -10.06 3.84 -10.01
N ALA A 573 -8.77 3.73 -9.71
CA ALA A 573 -8.01 2.48 -9.60
C ALA A 573 -8.00 1.57 -10.84
N SER A 574 -9.12 1.42 -11.56
CA SER A 574 -9.32 0.47 -12.64
C SER A 574 -8.57 0.87 -13.94
N MET A 575 -8.35 -0.10 -14.83
CA MET A 575 -7.61 0.13 -16.07
C MET A 575 -8.40 0.91 -17.13
N ASP A 576 -9.70 1.07 -16.97
CA ASP A 576 -10.58 1.78 -17.91
C ASP A 576 -10.48 3.30 -17.82
N GLY A 577 -9.73 3.84 -16.85
CA GLY A 577 -9.51 5.28 -16.71
C GLY A 577 -10.70 6.06 -16.15
N HIS A 578 -11.71 5.40 -15.59
CA HIS A 578 -12.87 6.07 -15.02
C HIS A 578 -12.73 6.31 -13.51
N PHE A 579 -13.15 7.48 -13.08
CA PHE A 579 -13.36 7.82 -11.68
C PHE A 579 -14.84 7.66 -11.35
N ARG A 580 -15.15 6.93 -10.26
CA ARG A 580 -16.52 6.55 -9.91
C ARG A 580 -16.89 6.93 -8.50
N ALA A 581 -18.18 7.22 -8.31
CA ALA A 581 -18.81 7.23 -7.00
C ALA A 581 -19.79 6.05 -6.89
N PHE A 582 -19.67 5.28 -5.81
CA PHE A 582 -20.57 4.16 -5.51
C PHE A 582 -21.42 4.49 -4.28
N ASP A 583 -22.65 3.99 -4.25
CA ASP A 583 -23.48 3.96 -3.03
C ASP A 583 -22.83 3.00 -2.02
N ARG A 584 -22.46 3.49 -0.84
CA ARG A 584 -21.78 2.68 0.18
C ARG A 584 -22.62 1.53 0.74
N ARG A 585 -23.97 1.60 0.61
CA ARG A 585 -24.89 0.59 1.15
C ARG A 585 -25.08 -0.58 0.19
N THR A 586 -25.00 -0.34 -1.11
CA THR A 586 -25.38 -1.31 -2.15
C THR A 586 -24.27 -1.63 -3.14
N GLY A 587 -23.22 -0.81 -3.23
CA GLY A 587 -22.20 -0.92 -4.28
C GLY A 587 -22.69 -0.46 -5.67
N ALA A 588 -23.87 0.16 -5.79
CA ALA A 588 -24.36 0.68 -7.06
C ALA A 588 -23.53 1.92 -7.50
N VAL A 589 -23.22 2.01 -8.80
CA VAL A 589 -22.56 3.17 -9.38
C VAL A 589 -23.56 4.33 -9.41
N LEU A 590 -23.20 5.45 -8.76
CA LEU A 590 -23.98 6.68 -8.71
C LEU A 590 -23.50 7.73 -9.71
N TRP A 591 -22.21 7.71 -10.05
CA TRP A 591 -21.59 8.65 -10.95
C TRP A 591 -20.29 8.05 -11.52
N GLU A 592 -19.98 8.42 -12.75
CA GLU A 592 -18.79 7.98 -13.46
C GLU A 592 -18.26 9.11 -14.34
N TYR A 593 -16.95 9.30 -14.38
CA TYR A 593 -16.26 10.31 -15.19
C TYR A 593 -14.99 9.72 -15.80
N GLU A 594 -14.82 9.85 -17.12
CA GLU A 594 -13.58 9.45 -17.80
C GLU A 594 -12.48 10.47 -17.54
N LEU A 595 -11.43 10.05 -16.85
CA LEU A 595 -10.27 10.89 -16.56
C LEU A 595 -9.38 11.10 -17.78
N PRO A 596 -8.61 12.21 -17.84
CA PRO A 596 -7.67 12.46 -18.95
C PRO A 596 -6.52 11.47 -19.02
N ALA A 597 -6.25 10.73 -17.93
CA ALA A 597 -5.27 9.65 -17.82
C ALA A 597 -5.73 8.64 -16.76
N GLY A 598 -5.02 7.52 -16.60
CA GLY A 598 -5.37 6.52 -15.60
C GLY A 598 -5.36 7.08 -14.17
N GLY A 599 -6.36 6.73 -13.37
CA GLY A 599 -6.54 7.19 -11.99
C GLY A 599 -5.99 6.20 -10.96
N GLN A 600 -4.77 5.70 -11.11
CA GLN A 600 -4.13 4.78 -10.19
C GLN A 600 -3.59 5.49 -8.93
N ALA A 601 -4.47 6.19 -8.24
CA ALA A 601 -4.19 6.90 -6.98
C ALA A 601 -5.37 6.73 -6.02
N THR A 602 -5.16 7.05 -4.75
CA THR A 602 -6.27 7.18 -3.79
C THR A 602 -6.76 8.63 -3.83
N PRO A 603 -8.05 8.89 -4.04
CA PRO A 603 -8.59 10.26 -4.01
C PRO A 603 -8.59 10.84 -2.59
N MET A 604 -8.86 12.14 -2.49
CA MET A 604 -9.12 12.82 -1.23
C MET A 604 -10.31 13.77 -1.36
N THR A 605 -10.86 14.24 -0.24
CA THR A 605 -11.95 15.23 -0.24
C THR A 605 -11.74 16.26 0.87
N TYR A 606 -12.11 17.51 0.60
CA TYR A 606 -12.03 18.60 1.56
C TYR A 606 -13.14 19.60 1.36
N SER A 607 -13.36 20.47 2.34
CA SER A 607 -14.25 21.62 2.24
C SER A 607 -13.45 22.91 2.34
N LEU A 608 -13.73 23.84 1.42
CA LEU A 608 -13.11 25.17 1.40
C LEU A 608 -14.16 26.20 0.97
N ASP A 609 -14.27 27.30 1.73
CA ASP A 609 -15.23 28.39 1.47
C ASP A 609 -16.68 27.87 1.31
N GLY A 610 -17.07 26.88 2.12
CA GLY A 610 -18.39 26.25 2.09
C GLY A 610 -18.66 25.30 0.92
N LYS A 611 -17.65 25.02 0.09
CA LYS A 611 -17.74 24.12 -1.07
C LYS A 611 -16.90 22.86 -0.84
N GLN A 612 -17.52 21.69 -1.05
CA GLN A 612 -16.81 20.40 -0.99
C GLN A 612 -16.17 20.08 -2.34
N TYR A 613 -14.93 19.63 -2.30
CA TYR A 613 -14.16 19.16 -3.44
C TYR A 613 -13.78 17.69 -3.26
N VAL A 614 -13.71 16.94 -4.35
CA VAL A 614 -13.08 15.61 -4.44
C VAL A 614 -11.95 15.70 -5.44
N VAL A 615 -10.75 15.27 -5.05
CA VAL A 615 -9.54 15.45 -5.88
C VAL A 615 -8.86 14.10 -6.09
N ILE A 616 -8.33 13.90 -7.31
CA ILE A 616 -7.56 12.71 -7.67
C ILE A 616 -6.37 13.05 -8.55
N ALA A 617 -5.25 12.35 -8.35
CA ALA A 617 -4.14 12.33 -9.29
C ALA A 617 -4.47 11.38 -10.45
N ALA A 618 -4.34 11.85 -11.68
CA ALA A 618 -4.60 11.10 -12.89
C ALA A 618 -3.36 11.16 -13.80
N GLY A 619 -2.50 10.19 -13.65
CA GLY A 619 -1.23 10.12 -14.38
C GLY A 619 -0.93 8.76 -14.99
N GLY A 620 -1.75 7.76 -14.68
CA GLY A 620 -1.56 6.40 -15.16
C GLY A 620 -0.45 5.66 -14.43
N HIS A 621 -0.21 4.44 -14.90
CA HIS A 621 0.76 3.50 -14.35
C HIS A 621 1.48 2.80 -15.50
N GLY A 622 2.79 3.07 -15.66
CA GLY A 622 3.59 2.61 -16.79
C GLY A 622 3.63 1.09 -16.92
N LYS A 623 3.83 0.36 -15.82
CA LYS A 623 3.85 -1.11 -15.83
C LYS A 623 2.49 -1.74 -16.18
N LEU A 624 1.38 -1.12 -15.82
CA LEU A 624 0.03 -1.57 -16.22
C LEU A 624 -0.32 -1.18 -17.66
N GLY A 625 0.42 -0.24 -18.26
CA GLY A 625 0.14 0.27 -19.59
C GLY A 625 -1.14 1.09 -19.66
N THR A 626 -1.58 1.70 -18.57
CA THR A 626 -2.72 2.63 -18.60
C THR A 626 -2.31 3.96 -19.23
N ARG A 627 -3.31 4.72 -19.72
CA ARG A 627 -3.05 6.02 -20.36
C ARG A 627 -2.26 6.93 -19.40
N GLN A 628 -1.05 7.31 -19.81
CA GLN A 628 -0.19 8.19 -19.03
C GLN A 628 -0.63 9.64 -19.09
N GLY A 629 -0.38 10.37 -18.02
CA GLY A 629 -0.70 11.76 -17.83
C GLY A 629 0.09 12.37 -16.68
N ASP A 630 -0.27 13.59 -16.34
CA ASP A 630 0.33 14.37 -15.27
C ASP A 630 -0.66 15.34 -14.63
N TYR A 631 -1.90 14.87 -14.46
CA TYR A 631 -3.02 15.69 -14.03
C TYR A 631 -3.32 15.52 -12.53
N LEU A 632 -3.69 16.63 -11.91
CA LEU A 632 -4.47 16.66 -10.68
C LEU A 632 -5.85 17.22 -11.05
N VAL A 633 -6.92 16.49 -10.78
CA VAL A 633 -8.29 16.85 -11.17
C VAL A 633 -9.16 17.00 -9.94
N ALA A 634 -9.78 18.16 -9.77
CA ALA A 634 -10.73 18.44 -8.70
C ALA A 634 -12.15 18.51 -9.23
N PHE A 635 -13.07 17.91 -8.51
CA PHE A 635 -14.50 17.89 -8.81
C PHE A 635 -15.26 18.58 -7.69
N ALA A 636 -16.35 19.27 -8.05
CA ALA A 636 -17.28 19.88 -7.10
C ALA A 636 -18.69 19.98 -7.69
N LEU A 637 -19.69 20.23 -6.85
CA LEU A 637 -21.01 20.64 -7.32
C LEU A 637 -20.95 22.05 -7.92
N LYS A 638 -21.79 22.31 -8.93
CA LYS A 638 -21.97 23.65 -9.48
C LYS A 638 -22.46 24.63 -8.46
#